data_c8ba4b385bd576ddd5293002a9ff7058
#
_entry.id   c8ba4b385bd576ddd5293002a9ff7058
#
_cell.length_a   1.000
_cell.length_b   1.000
_cell.length_c   1.000
_cell.angle_alpha   90.00
_cell.angle_beta   90.00
_cell.angle_gamma   90.00
#
_symmetry.space_group_name_H-M   'P 1'
#
loop_
_entity.id
_entity.type
_entity.pdbx_description
1 polymer ?
#
loop_
_entity_poly.entity_id
_entity_poly.type
_entity_poly.pdbx_seq_one_letter_code
_entity_poly.pdbx_strand_id
1 'polypeptide(L)'
;MIKQIALGLAVGLLSQIATSAEQTTPKAEAVSVAGVKNVTEVEGLKEYRLDNGLRVVLFPDASKPRVTVNLTFNVGSRHEGYGEAGMAHLLEHMLFKGTPSRPDIWKQLQDRGARFNATTYFDRTNYFETLPAGNGNLEFALALEADRMVNSTIAPEELAKEFSVVRNEFEQGENDPTGVLFEQMMNAAYQWHGYGRTTIGNKSDIEQVPPERLKEFYARYYQPDNAMLVVAGAFEEKEALTLIKKYFGPIPKPTRKMIPTYTVEPVQEGERTITLQRNGDQAAVGMAYHTVAGSHPEFPAVQAMTSALTQKPSGLLYKEFVEKGLATEIDADALQLAEPGLIVFIAKVAKGKDPQAVAKKLKDTLDNLKPAQFTQTDVTRFQANFSRAYDLAMTDSASIAIYLSEWESRGDWRLMFLNRDRVEALTLAQVQGALKYLKPSNRTVGMFIPTKNLDKIPESSKVDVAAALKDYKGRSEIAAGELFEATLANVQKRTQYSELPSGMKLALTPKKSRGAPVNFRFDLQVGSEGDLKDRLVALHILPRVMLRGTKKHDYLALNDQLALTKTSFYGMSDWSLDNPGKIIFSGTTVAANLDKAIDLATEILTQPSFDPQQFQLVKQEYLARLKEAALDPDSLTSREFMRTMVQVAPGDVRYIPTIEEEIKLLEKLTVNDVKAVYSKLVGGSAGQFVAVGDLEPERLKKQLNASIGQWRSPKAFQAITYKHQPVKAGVTTFNTPDKKGANVSVLQAVALKDTDPNYPALRIASNILGTGGTSRIFGRLRQKEGLSYGAGGLIRADQKSDMGYLLAYAICAPQNVDKSVSAIREELVKFQKDGVTAEELTNAKQAYAESKKNILMRDASIVDLLARNMELGRDLSFDIKLDEAIAKVDLAAVNAAIKQVVKPEELAIITALDKKQASEVAKATM
;
A
#
# COMPACT_ATOMS: atom_id res chain seq x y z
N MET A 1 -1.71 13.32 -57.68
CA MET A 1 -0.73 14.24 -58.34
C MET A 1 0.23 14.68 -57.29
N ILE A 2 1.41 14.12 -57.37
CA ILE A 2 2.70 14.77 -57.50
C ILE A 2 3.25 15.34 -56.22
N LYS A 3 4.16 14.63 -55.66
CA LYS A 3 5.66 14.62 -55.59
C LYS A 3 6.21 15.57 -54.54
N GLN A 4 6.89 14.97 -53.61
CA GLN A 4 8.34 14.98 -53.38
C GLN A 4 9.02 16.35 -53.52
N ILE A 5 9.75 16.74 -52.47
CA ILE A 5 11.21 17.05 -52.61
C ILE A 5 11.82 16.93 -51.19
N ALA A 6 12.86 16.11 -51.15
CA ALA A 6 13.84 16.00 -50.07
C ALA A 6 15.08 16.87 -50.42
N LEU A 7 16.06 16.89 -49.53
CA LEU A 7 17.38 17.56 -49.56
C LEU A 7 17.37 18.89 -48.83
N GLY A 8 18.13 19.18 -47.84
CA GLY A 8 19.47 18.68 -47.47
C GLY A 8 20.36 19.89 -47.31
N LEU A 9 21.25 19.81 -46.40
CA LEU A 9 22.48 20.57 -46.11
C LEU A 9 22.46 21.02 -44.64
N ALA A 10 23.09 20.33 -43.73
CA ALA A 10 24.51 20.06 -43.52
C ALA A 10 25.38 21.34 -43.34
N VAL A 11 26.10 21.22 -42.26
CA VAL A 11 27.42 21.88 -41.98
C VAL A 11 27.39 23.12 -41.12
N GLY A 12 27.94 22.94 -39.93
CA GLY A 12 28.46 24.01 -39.09
C GLY A 12 28.98 23.43 -37.79
N LEU A 13 30.00 22.60 -37.85
CA LEU A 13 30.94 22.24 -36.77
C LEU A 13 31.16 23.39 -35.78
N LEU A 14 31.06 23.10 -34.51
CA LEU A 14 32.10 23.40 -33.55
C LEU A 14 32.10 22.28 -32.49
N SER A 15 32.98 21.35 -32.64
CA SER A 15 33.45 20.39 -31.69
C SER A 15 34.11 21.12 -30.53
N GLN A 16 33.47 21.13 -29.37
CA GLN A 16 34.22 21.14 -28.14
C GLN A 16 34.14 19.75 -27.54
N ILE A 17 35.20 19.03 -27.72
CA ILE A 17 35.54 17.81 -27.03
C ILE A 17 35.70 18.19 -25.56
N ALA A 18 34.63 18.04 -24.77
CA ALA A 18 34.80 17.84 -23.37
C ALA A 18 35.17 16.35 -23.19
N THR A 19 36.46 16.12 -23.03
CA THR A 19 36.95 14.86 -22.47
C THR A 19 36.36 14.69 -21.09
N SER A 20 35.24 14.02 -21.04
CA SER A 20 34.81 13.37 -19.80
C SER A 20 35.86 12.30 -19.54
N ALA A 21 36.72 12.57 -18.55
CA ALA A 21 37.54 11.53 -17.98
C ALA A 21 36.56 10.40 -17.55
N GLU A 22 36.59 9.29 -18.24
CA GLU A 22 36.12 8.02 -17.70
C GLU A 22 36.85 7.84 -16.36
N GLN A 23 36.20 8.17 -15.27
CA GLN A 23 36.57 7.62 -13.99
C GLN A 23 36.29 6.12 -14.12
N THR A 24 37.32 5.39 -14.52
CA THR A 24 37.40 3.96 -14.29
C THR A 24 37.27 3.79 -12.79
N THR A 25 36.06 3.54 -12.32
CA THR A 25 35.82 2.95 -11.01
C THR A 25 36.69 1.70 -10.97
N PRO A 26 37.55 1.53 -9.96
CA PRO A 26 38.34 0.31 -9.84
C PRO A 26 37.35 -0.84 -9.83
N LYS A 27 37.56 -1.82 -10.72
CA LYS A 27 36.80 -3.06 -10.72
C LYS A 27 36.95 -3.63 -9.32
N ALA A 28 35.88 -3.58 -8.52
CA ALA A 28 35.90 -4.11 -7.16
C ALA A 28 36.41 -5.56 -7.26
N GLU A 29 37.44 -5.89 -6.50
CA GLU A 29 37.90 -7.27 -6.41
C GLU A 29 36.70 -8.15 -6.06
N ALA A 30 36.52 -9.21 -6.83
CA ALA A 30 35.40 -10.11 -6.61
C ALA A 30 35.45 -10.66 -5.19
N VAL A 31 34.48 -10.29 -4.38
CA VAL A 31 34.38 -10.75 -2.98
C VAL A 31 34.26 -12.27 -2.99
N SER A 32 35.22 -12.95 -2.37
CA SER A 32 35.24 -14.41 -2.30
C SER A 32 35.06 -14.85 -0.86
N VAL A 33 34.07 -15.70 -0.63
CA VAL A 33 33.86 -16.41 0.65
C VAL A 33 33.79 -17.90 0.34
N ALA A 34 34.59 -18.70 1.04
CA ALA A 34 34.66 -20.15 0.82
C ALA A 34 33.28 -20.82 0.97
N GLY A 35 32.86 -21.60 -0.03
CA GLY A 35 31.55 -22.26 -0.08
C GLY A 35 30.39 -21.35 -0.51
N VAL A 36 30.70 -20.16 -1.08
CA VAL A 36 29.73 -19.26 -1.71
C VAL A 36 30.20 -18.99 -3.12
N LYS A 37 29.41 -19.37 -4.12
CA LYS A 37 29.74 -19.22 -5.55
C LYS A 37 29.00 -18.01 -6.12
N ASN A 38 29.73 -17.06 -6.70
CA ASN A 38 29.12 -16.02 -7.52
C ASN A 38 28.54 -16.67 -8.79
N VAL A 39 27.30 -16.33 -9.13
CA VAL A 39 26.54 -16.90 -10.25
C VAL A 39 26.41 -15.89 -11.39
N THR A 40 25.92 -14.69 -11.07
CA THR A 40 25.68 -13.64 -12.08
C THR A 40 25.53 -12.29 -11.42
N GLU A 41 25.58 -11.23 -12.23
CA GLU A 41 25.32 -9.86 -11.82
C GLU A 41 24.49 -9.15 -12.90
N VAL A 42 23.45 -8.44 -12.48
CA VAL A 42 22.59 -7.65 -13.36
C VAL A 42 22.24 -6.34 -12.67
N GLU A 43 22.63 -5.22 -13.27
CA GLU A 43 22.32 -3.85 -12.84
C GLU A 43 22.64 -3.58 -11.34
N GLY A 44 23.76 -4.11 -10.85
CA GLY A 44 24.22 -3.96 -9.47
C GLY A 44 23.64 -4.96 -8.48
N LEU A 45 22.77 -5.86 -8.92
CA LEU A 45 22.32 -6.99 -8.12
C LEU A 45 23.21 -8.20 -8.41
N LYS A 46 23.78 -8.78 -7.37
CA LYS A 46 24.70 -9.93 -7.48
C LYS A 46 24.07 -11.19 -6.92
N GLU A 47 24.00 -12.25 -7.73
CA GLU A 47 23.56 -13.56 -7.28
C GLU A 47 24.72 -14.42 -6.85
N TYR A 48 24.55 -15.03 -5.68
CA TYR A 48 25.42 -16.03 -5.12
C TYR A 48 24.65 -17.32 -4.84
N ARG A 49 25.35 -18.43 -4.76
CA ARG A 49 24.75 -19.72 -4.40
C ARG A 49 25.61 -20.43 -3.36
N LEU A 50 24.98 -20.94 -2.32
CA LEU A 50 25.59 -21.79 -1.31
C LEU A 50 25.62 -23.25 -1.76
N ASP A 51 26.48 -24.06 -1.14
CA ASP A 51 26.64 -25.50 -1.44
C ASP A 51 25.35 -26.31 -1.17
N ASN A 52 24.52 -25.85 -0.22
CA ASN A 52 23.22 -26.47 0.09
C ASN A 52 22.09 -26.09 -0.89
N GLY A 53 22.39 -25.23 -1.86
CA GLY A 53 21.45 -24.85 -2.92
C GLY A 53 20.78 -23.49 -2.73
N LEU A 54 20.90 -22.84 -1.56
CA LEU A 54 20.32 -21.54 -1.32
C LEU A 54 20.84 -20.51 -2.32
N ARG A 55 19.91 -19.82 -2.97
CA ARG A 55 20.21 -18.66 -3.82
C ARG A 55 20.23 -17.41 -2.96
N VAL A 56 21.15 -16.51 -3.20
CA VAL A 56 21.33 -15.26 -2.47
C VAL A 56 21.51 -14.15 -3.46
N VAL A 57 20.69 -13.11 -3.35
CA VAL A 57 20.82 -11.89 -4.14
C VAL A 57 21.19 -10.73 -3.23
N LEU A 58 22.31 -10.08 -3.52
CA LEU A 58 22.78 -8.91 -2.77
C LEU A 58 22.60 -7.65 -3.57
N PHE A 59 22.08 -6.62 -2.91
CA PHE A 59 21.91 -5.28 -3.45
C PHE A 59 22.40 -4.23 -2.43
N PRO A 60 23.71 -3.96 -2.36
CA PRO A 60 24.27 -2.91 -1.53
C PRO A 60 23.78 -1.53 -1.97
N ASP A 61 23.16 -0.78 -1.06
CA ASP A 61 22.72 0.60 -1.26
C ASP A 61 22.90 1.40 0.03
N ALA A 62 23.99 2.13 0.11
CA ALA A 62 24.33 2.95 1.28
C ALA A 62 23.55 4.28 1.33
N SER A 63 22.73 4.61 0.33
CA SER A 63 21.98 5.86 0.29
C SER A 63 20.90 5.98 1.35
N LYS A 64 20.50 4.82 1.92
CA LYS A 64 19.50 4.75 3.00
C LYS A 64 20.08 3.90 4.13
N PRO A 65 20.15 4.41 5.39
CA PRO A 65 20.79 3.72 6.50
C PRO A 65 19.89 2.61 7.07
N ARG A 66 19.50 1.68 6.22
CA ARG A 66 18.66 0.52 6.53
C ARG A 66 19.13 -0.69 5.75
N VAL A 67 18.79 -1.87 6.26
CA VAL A 67 18.97 -3.14 5.58
C VAL A 67 17.65 -3.89 5.57
N THR A 68 17.32 -4.47 4.42
CA THR A 68 16.16 -5.35 4.24
C THR A 68 16.67 -6.75 3.95
N VAL A 69 16.18 -7.70 4.70
CA VAL A 69 16.34 -9.12 4.45
C VAL A 69 14.98 -9.66 4.02
N ASN A 70 14.93 -10.40 2.92
CA ASN A 70 13.74 -11.02 2.39
C ASN A 70 14.04 -12.46 1.98
N LEU A 71 13.43 -13.40 2.67
CA LEU A 71 13.55 -14.83 2.38
C LEU A 71 12.28 -15.31 1.69
N THR A 72 12.42 -15.75 0.46
CA THR A 72 11.33 -16.23 -0.37
C THR A 72 11.43 -17.74 -0.55
N PHE A 73 10.33 -18.44 -0.34
CA PHE A 73 10.16 -19.85 -0.67
C PHE A 73 9.26 -19.99 -1.90
N ASN A 74 9.69 -20.79 -2.87
CA ASN A 74 8.90 -21.06 -4.08
C ASN A 74 7.81 -22.09 -3.78
N VAL A 75 6.90 -21.68 -2.89
CA VAL A 75 5.71 -22.43 -2.47
C VAL A 75 4.58 -21.46 -2.12
N GLY A 76 3.41 -21.71 -2.63
CA GLY A 76 2.20 -20.95 -2.35
C GLY A 76 0.97 -21.84 -2.54
N SER A 77 -0.21 -21.23 -2.63
CA SER A 77 -1.48 -21.99 -2.65
C SER A 77 -1.61 -23.00 -3.80
N ARG A 78 -0.94 -22.80 -4.93
CA ARG A 78 -0.99 -23.79 -6.03
C ARG A 78 -0.36 -25.13 -5.69
N HIS A 79 0.50 -25.20 -4.67
CA HIS A 79 1.20 -26.41 -4.24
C HIS A 79 0.41 -27.23 -3.24
N GLU A 80 -0.73 -26.72 -2.80
CA GLU A 80 -1.59 -27.35 -1.81
C GLU A 80 -2.42 -28.48 -2.43
N GLY A 81 -2.50 -29.59 -1.72
CA GLY A 81 -3.27 -30.75 -2.12
C GLY A 81 -4.70 -30.74 -1.57
N TYR A 82 -5.37 -31.89 -1.64
CA TYR A 82 -6.68 -32.09 -1.02
C TYR A 82 -6.57 -32.00 0.51
N GLY A 83 -7.43 -31.19 1.12
CA GLY A 83 -7.40 -30.93 2.57
C GLY A 83 -6.22 -30.06 3.03
N GLU A 84 -5.53 -29.40 2.09
CA GLU A 84 -4.37 -28.54 2.36
C GLU A 84 -4.63 -27.09 1.97
N ALA A 85 -5.84 -26.73 1.54
CA ALA A 85 -6.13 -25.38 1.07
C ALA A 85 -6.02 -24.36 2.21
N GLY A 86 -5.06 -23.43 2.05
CA GLY A 86 -4.68 -22.44 3.05
C GLY A 86 -3.45 -22.81 3.89
N MET A 87 -2.84 -23.98 3.68
CA MET A 87 -1.64 -24.37 4.44
C MET A 87 -0.46 -23.43 4.27
N ALA A 88 -0.21 -22.96 3.05
CA ALA A 88 0.88 -22.04 2.79
C ALA A 88 0.70 -20.74 3.58
N HIS A 89 -0.51 -20.20 3.61
CA HIS A 89 -0.87 -19.01 4.35
C HIS A 89 -0.86 -19.22 5.87
N LEU A 90 -1.47 -20.32 6.32
CA LEU A 90 -1.46 -20.68 7.74
C LEU A 90 -0.02 -20.88 8.26
N LEU A 91 0.85 -21.47 7.45
CA LEU A 91 2.26 -21.62 7.78
C LEU A 91 2.98 -20.27 7.84
N GLU A 92 2.61 -19.33 6.97
CA GLU A 92 3.11 -17.95 7.04
C GLU A 92 2.89 -17.37 8.44
N HIS A 93 1.67 -17.48 8.99
CA HIS A 93 1.34 -17.03 10.33
C HIS A 93 2.12 -17.78 11.41
N MET A 94 2.20 -19.11 11.28
CA MET A 94 2.85 -19.98 12.28
C MET A 94 4.36 -19.72 12.40
N LEU A 95 5.02 -19.29 11.33
CA LEU A 95 6.45 -19.03 11.36
C LEU A 95 6.84 -17.76 12.12
N PHE A 96 5.86 -16.96 12.54
CA PHE A 96 6.07 -15.87 13.49
C PHE A 96 5.94 -16.29 14.96
N LYS A 97 5.44 -17.49 15.26
CA LYS A 97 5.18 -17.95 16.64
C LYS A 97 6.45 -18.40 17.37
N GLY A 98 7.54 -18.57 16.65
CA GLY A 98 8.85 -18.80 17.24
C GLY A 98 9.51 -20.11 16.89
N THR A 99 10.76 -20.20 17.33
CA THR A 99 11.62 -21.37 17.28
C THR A 99 12.06 -21.72 18.72
N PRO A 100 12.67 -22.86 18.97
CA PRO A 100 13.19 -23.17 20.30
C PRO A 100 14.24 -22.16 20.80
N SER A 101 15.00 -21.54 19.89
CA SER A 101 15.99 -20.52 20.23
C SER A 101 15.40 -19.09 20.29
N ARG A 102 14.25 -18.89 19.67
CA ARG A 102 13.59 -17.59 19.52
C ARG A 102 12.08 -17.75 19.76
N PRO A 103 11.64 -17.83 21.02
CA PRO A 103 10.24 -18.15 21.34
C PRO A 103 9.25 -17.05 20.98
N ASP A 104 9.71 -15.81 20.78
CA ASP A 104 8.89 -14.66 20.41
C ASP A 104 9.59 -13.83 19.33
N ILE A 105 9.33 -14.20 18.08
CA ILE A 105 9.93 -13.53 16.91
C ILE A 105 9.38 -12.11 16.77
N TRP A 106 8.08 -11.92 17.00
CA TRP A 106 7.44 -10.61 16.91
C TRP A 106 8.10 -9.59 17.83
N LYS A 107 8.25 -9.96 19.10
CA LYS A 107 8.90 -9.11 20.10
C LYS A 107 10.32 -8.77 19.70
N GLN A 108 11.11 -9.76 19.29
CA GLN A 108 12.52 -9.56 18.93
C GLN A 108 12.68 -8.60 17.72
N LEU A 109 11.79 -8.68 16.74
CA LEU A 109 11.78 -7.78 15.60
C LEU A 109 11.37 -6.36 16.01
N GLN A 110 10.35 -6.23 16.86
CA GLN A 110 9.88 -4.91 17.32
C GLN A 110 10.88 -4.21 18.23
N ASP A 111 11.52 -4.92 19.14
CA ASP A 111 12.56 -4.38 20.05
C ASP A 111 13.73 -3.79 19.27
N ARG A 112 13.93 -4.23 18.01
CA ARG A 112 14.93 -3.69 17.08
C ARG A 112 14.40 -2.64 16.11
N GLY A 113 13.15 -2.23 16.26
CA GLY A 113 12.52 -1.25 15.37
C GLY A 113 12.31 -1.75 13.95
N ALA A 114 12.24 -3.06 13.75
CA ALA A 114 12.03 -3.66 12.45
C ALA A 114 10.63 -3.30 11.89
N ARG A 115 10.59 -3.06 10.60
CA ARG A 115 9.36 -3.15 9.81
C ARG A 115 9.39 -4.51 9.12
N PHE A 116 8.46 -5.36 9.44
CA PHE A 116 8.44 -6.72 8.95
C PHE A 116 7.02 -7.16 8.59
N ASN A 117 6.96 -8.10 7.69
CA ASN A 117 5.74 -8.79 7.31
C ASN A 117 6.11 -10.09 6.60
N ALA A 118 5.08 -10.87 6.27
CA ALA A 118 5.18 -11.95 5.31
C ALA A 118 4.02 -11.86 4.34
N THR A 119 4.10 -12.54 3.22
CA THR A 119 2.99 -12.62 2.27
C THR A 119 2.99 -13.97 1.57
N THR A 120 1.81 -14.53 1.41
CA THR A 120 1.57 -15.74 0.61
C THR A 120 0.82 -15.38 -0.66
N TYR A 121 1.26 -15.95 -1.77
CA TYR A 121 0.58 -15.84 -3.04
C TYR A 121 0.46 -17.23 -3.70
N PHE A 122 0.00 -17.30 -4.93
CA PHE A 122 -0.17 -18.60 -5.61
C PHE A 122 1.15 -19.39 -5.74
N ASP A 123 2.25 -18.70 -6.00
CA ASP A 123 3.52 -19.33 -6.39
C ASP A 123 4.61 -19.26 -5.32
N ARG A 124 4.44 -18.39 -4.32
CA ARG A 124 5.48 -18.09 -3.34
C ARG A 124 4.92 -17.75 -1.96
N THR A 125 5.78 -17.92 -0.95
CA THR A 125 5.63 -17.34 0.38
C THR A 125 6.93 -16.65 0.73
N ASN A 126 6.89 -15.40 1.23
CA ASN A 126 8.11 -14.69 1.62
C ASN A 126 7.97 -14.02 2.99
N TYR A 127 9.09 -13.92 3.67
CA TYR A 127 9.24 -13.25 4.97
C TYR A 127 10.26 -12.15 4.81
N PHE A 128 9.96 -10.97 5.30
CA PHE A 128 10.87 -9.86 5.16
C PHE A 128 10.85 -8.92 6.36
N GLU A 129 12.01 -8.40 6.69
CA GLU A 129 12.21 -7.36 7.68
C GLU A 129 13.16 -6.28 7.16
N THR A 130 12.82 -5.04 7.45
CA THR A 130 13.65 -3.87 7.22
C THR A 130 14.03 -3.27 8.55
N LEU A 131 15.33 -3.22 8.82
CA LEU A 131 15.92 -2.72 10.05
C LEU A 131 16.85 -1.53 9.76
N PRO A 132 17.10 -0.65 10.75
CA PRO A 132 18.21 0.29 10.68
C PRO A 132 19.54 -0.43 10.44
N ALA A 133 20.39 0.10 9.58
CA ALA A 133 21.73 -0.45 9.36
C ALA A 133 22.59 -0.29 10.63
N GLY A 134 23.53 -1.22 10.83
CA GLY A 134 24.38 -1.26 12.02
C GLY A 134 23.75 -2.00 13.21
N ASN A 135 24.32 -1.85 14.40
CA ASN A 135 23.88 -2.47 15.66
C ASN A 135 23.69 -4.00 15.61
N GLY A 136 24.39 -4.69 14.70
CA GLY A 136 24.23 -6.13 14.49
C GLY A 136 22.87 -6.53 13.88
N ASN A 137 22.14 -5.61 13.31
CA ASN A 137 20.79 -5.85 12.78
C ASN A 137 20.78 -6.76 11.54
N LEU A 138 21.78 -6.62 10.66
CA LEU A 138 21.94 -7.56 9.54
C LEU A 138 22.18 -8.98 10.04
N GLU A 139 23.11 -9.14 10.99
CA GLU A 139 23.40 -10.45 11.58
C GLU A 139 22.17 -11.05 12.27
N PHE A 140 21.44 -10.23 13.00
CA PHE A 140 20.19 -10.63 13.67
C PHE A 140 19.16 -11.14 12.66
N ALA A 141 18.89 -10.39 11.58
CA ALA A 141 17.92 -10.79 10.56
C ALA A 141 18.31 -12.08 9.85
N LEU A 142 19.58 -12.20 9.46
CA LEU A 142 20.08 -13.41 8.81
C LEU A 142 20.03 -14.63 9.74
N ALA A 143 20.35 -14.45 11.01
CA ALA A 143 20.25 -15.51 12.02
C ALA A 143 18.79 -15.91 12.28
N LEU A 144 17.87 -14.94 12.27
CA LEU A 144 16.43 -15.17 12.41
C LEU A 144 15.89 -15.98 11.25
N GLU A 145 16.16 -15.56 10.01
CA GLU A 145 15.64 -16.22 8.82
C GLU A 145 16.21 -17.63 8.64
N ALA A 146 17.49 -17.84 8.97
CA ALA A 146 18.08 -19.17 8.94
C ALA A 146 17.44 -20.10 9.99
N ASP A 147 17.13 -19.58 11.18
CA ASP A 147 16.49 -20.35 12.24
C ASP A 147 15.01 -20.65 11.89
N ARG A 148 14.29 -19.65 11.38
CA ARG A 148 12.90 -19.78 10.88
C ARG A 148 12.78 -20.81 9.78
N MET A 149 13.75 -20.89 8.87
CA MET A 149 13.75 -21.84 7.76
C MET A 149 13.68 -23.30 8.21
N VAL A 150 14.29 -23.65 9.35
CA VAL A 150 14.47 -25.06 9.74
C VAL A 150 13.96 -25.43 11.12
N ASN A 151 13.74 -24.46 12.01
CA ASN A 151 13.47 -24.72 13.42
C ASN A 151 12.12 -24.18 13.92
N SER A 152 11.22 -23.71 13.02
CA SER A 152 9.90 -23.23 13.46
C SER A 152 9.12 -24.32 14.19
N THR A 153 8.61 -23.96 15.36
CA THR A 153 8.06 -24.96 16.31
C THR A 153 6.76 -25.56 15.86
N ILE A 154 5.87 -24.81 15.21
CA ILE A 154 4.51 -25.20 14.79
C ILE A 154 3.83 -25.95 15.94
N ALA A 155 3.71 -25.27 17.10
CA ALA A 155 3.14 -25.85 18.31
C ALA A 155 1.62 -26.00 18.17
N PRO A 156 1.02 -27.13 18.57
CA PRO A 156 -0.42 -27.35 18.47
C PRO A 156 -1.25 -26.28 19.18
N GLU A 157 -0.78 -25.76 20.32
CA GLU A 157 -1.46 -24.75 21.11
C GLU A 157 -1.48 -23.37 20.40
N GLU A 158 -0.40 -23.04 19.70
CA GLU A 158 -0.32 -21.81 18.90
C GLU A 158 -1.15 -21.96 17.61
N LEU A 159 -1.11 -23.12 16.98
CA LEU A 159 -1.94 -23.42 15.80
C LEU A 159 -3.43 -23.30 16.12
N ALA A 160 -3.87 -23.81 17.26
CA ALA A 160 -5.26 -23.72 17.69
C ALA A 160 -5.74 -22.27 17.89
N LYS A 161 -4.85 -21.38 18.34
CA LYS A 161 -5.15 -19.94 18.42
C LYS A 161 -5.18 -19.29 17.03
N GLU A 162 -4.25 -19.66 16.17
CA GLU A 162 -4.11 -19.08 14.85
C GLU A 162 -5.26 -19.46 13.90
N PHE A 163 -5.89 -20.60 14.09
CA PHE A 163 -7.13 -20.94 13.39
C PHE A 163 -8.20 -19.84 13.52
N SER A 164 -8.35 -19.28 14.73
CA SER A 164 -9.30 -18.19 14.94
C SER A 164 -8.88 -16.91 14.23
N VAL A 165 -7.59 -16.63 14.15
CA VAL A 165 -7.06 -15.44 13.47
C VAL A 165 -7.28 -15.55 11.95
N VAL A 166 -6.83 -16.65 11.35
CA VAL A 166 -6.98 -16.88 9.89
C VAL A 166 -8.44 -17.00 9.49
N ARG A 167 -9.28 -17.62 10.35
CA ARG A 167 -10.73 -17.63 10.13
C ARG A 167 -11.33 -16.23 10.12
N ASN A 168 -10.93 -15.35 11.07
CA ASN A 168 -11.41 -13.98 11.09
C ASN A 168 -10.97 -13.22 9.82
N GLU A 169 -9.78 -13.47 9.33
CA GLU A 169 -9.28 -12.91 8.08
C GLU A 169 -10.07 -13.42 6.88
N PHE A 170 -10.33 -14.72 6.79
CA PHE A 170 -11.22 -15.31 5.80
C PHE A 170 -12.60 -14.66 5.83
N GLU A 171 -13.21 -14.55 7.02
CA GLU A 171 -14.53 -13.94 7.19
C GLU A 171 -14.54 -12.45 6.84
N GLN A 172 -13.44 -11.75 7.03
CA GLN A 172 -13.27 -10.35 6.58
C GLN A 172 -13.22 -10.28 5.04
N GLY A 173 -12.49 -11.17 4.39
CA GLY A 173 -12.44 -11.27 2.92
C GLY A 173 -13.81 -11.52 2.30
N GLU A 174 -14.64 -12.31 2.96
CA GLU A 174 -16.03 -12.57 2.56
C GLU A 174 -16.93 -11.30 2.52
N ASN A 175 -16.48 -10.19 3.08
CA ASN A 175 -17.19 -8.91 3.03
C ASN A 175 -16.91 -8.09 1.75
N ASP A 176 -15.93 -8.48 0.95
CA ASP A 176 -15.65 -7.83 -0.34
C ASP A 176 -16.32 -8.59 -1.50
N PRO A 177 -17.43 -8.07 -2.06
CA PRO A 177 -18.13 -8.74 -3.16
C PRO A 177 -17.27 -8.97 -4.40
N THR A 178 -16.35 -8.06 -4.67
CA THR A 178 -15.46 -8.16 -5.84
C THR A 178 -14.34 -9.15 -5.61
N GLY A 179 -13.79 -9.21 -4.41
CA GLY A 179 -12.81 -10.21 -4.00
C GLY A 179 -13.40 -11.62 -4.05
N VAL A 180 -14.55 -11.82 -3.45
CA VAL A 180 -15.25 -13.12 -3.51
C VAL A 180 -15.63 -13.51 -4.93
N LEU A 181 -16.10 -12.56 -5.76
CA LEU A 181 -16.36 -12.82 -7.16
C LEU A 181 -15.10 -13.26 -7.91
N PHE A 182 -13.99 -12.56 -7.70
CA PHE A 182 -12.70 -12.91 -8.27
C PHE A 182 -12.27 -14.33 -7.89
N GLU A 183 -12.32 -14.68 -6.61
CA GLU A 183 -11.96 -16.02 -6.12
C GLU A 183 -12.81 -17.12 -6.75
N GLN A 184 -14.12 -16.90 -6.81
CA GLN A 184 -15.01 -17.86 -7.45
C GLN A 184 -14.79 -17.97 -8.96
N MET A 185 -14.41 -16.87 -9.61
CA MET A 185 -14.04 -16.89 -11.02
C MET A 185 -12.73 -17.67 -11.24
N MET A 186 -11.74 -17.50 -10.37
CA MET A 186 -10.52 -18.30 -10.40
C MET A 186 -10.84 -19.78 -10.25
N ASN A 187 -11.66 -20.14 -9.27
CA ASN A 187 -12.09 -21.52 -9.04
C ASN A 187 -12.83 -22.12 -10.23
N ALA A 188 -13.69 -21.33 -10.88
CA ALA A 188 -14.41 -21.78 -12.07
C ALA A 188 -13.54 -21.84 -13.33
N ALA A 189 -12.55 -20.96 -13.44
CA ALA A 189 -11.64 -20.92 -14.59
C ALA A 189 -10.68 -22.11 -14.60
N TYR A 190 -10.19 -22.55 -13.45
CA TYR A 190 -9.25 -23.67 -13.35
C TYR A 190 -9.94 -24.92 -12.82
N GLN A 191 -9.93 -25.99 -13.61
CA GLN A 191 -10.53 -27.28 -13.25
C GLN A 191 -9.52 -28.22 -12.61
N TRP A 192 -8.27 -28.18 -13.06
CA TRP A 192 -7.21 -29.09 -12.61
C TRP A 192 -6.09 -28.36 -11.90
N HIS A 193 -5.80 -27.16 -12.31
CA HIS A 193 -4.65 -26.41 -11.81
C HIS A 193 -4.89 -25.80 -10.44
N GLY A 194 -3.87 -25.80 -9.60
CA GLY A 194 -3.91 -25.25 -8.25
C GLY A 194 -4.26 -23.74 -8.16
N TYR A 195 -4.19 -22.99 -9.24
CA TYR A 195 -4.64 -21.60 -9.29
C TYR A 195 -6.15 -21.39 -9.11
N GLY A 196 -6.94 -22.44 -9.23
CA GLY A 196 -8.35 -22.40 -8.86
C GLY A 196 -8.61 -22.28 -7.35
N ARG A 197 -7.56 -22.35 -6.52
CA ARG A 197 -7.67 -22.23 -5.06
C ARG A 197 -7.29 -20.84 -4.59
N THR A 198 -7.93 -20.38 -3.52
CA THR A 198 -7.59 -19.09 -2.90
C THR A 198 -6.35 -19.22 -2.02
N THR A 199 -5.61 -18.15 -1.85
CA THR A 199 -4.44 -18.12 -0.96
C THR A 199 -4.84 -18.24 0.51
N ILE A 200 -6.01 -17.70 0.88
CA ILE A 200 -6.57 -17.83 2.24
C ILE A 200 -7.00 -19.28 2.54
N GLY A 201 -7.34 -20.04 1.51
CA GLY A 201 -7.78 -21.44 1.61
C GLY A 201 -9.27 -21.62 1.88
N ASN A 202 -9.65 -22.87 2.11
CA ASN A 202 -11.03 -23.23 2.46
C ASN A 202 -11.21 -23.18 3.98
N LYS A 203 -12.33 -22.65 4.43
CA LYS A 203 -12.64 -22.56 5.86
C LYS A 203 -12.48 -23.89 6.59
N SER A 204 -12.99 -24.97 6.00
CA SER A 204 -12.92 -26.32 6.59
C SER A 204 -11.49 -26.85 6.74
N ASP A 205 -10.63 -26.55 5.75
CA ASP A 205 -9.25 -27.00 5.76
C ASP A 205 -8.44 -26.21 6.79
N ILE A 206 -8.61 -24.88 6.80
CA ILE A 206 -7.98 -23.98 7.77
C ILE A 206 -8.30 -24.38 9.21
N GLU A 207 -9.57 -24.73 9.49
CA GLU A 207 -10.03 -25.06 10.85
C GLU A 207 -9.65 -26.48 11.32
N GLN A 208 -9.26 -27.37 10.39
CA GLN A 208 -9.11 -28.78 10.70
C GLN A 208 -7.76 -29.40 10.33
N VAL A 209 -6.84 -28.62 9.78
CA VAL A 209 -5.55 -29.15 9.37
C VAL A 209 -4.77 -29.71 10.59
N PRO A 210 -4.36 -30.99 10.56
CA PRO A 210 -3.56 -31.54 11.66
C PRO A 210 -2.17 -30.89 11.70
N PRO A 211 -1.63 -30.62 12.90
CA PRO A 211 -0.26 -30.04 13.05
C PRO A 211 0.81 -30.82 12.29
N GLU A 212 0.68 -32.15 12.23
CA GLU A 212 1.62 -33.02 11.53
C GLU A 212 1.63 -32.78 10.03
N ARG A 213 0.46 -32.53 9.43
CA ARG A 213 0.35 -32.19 8.00
C ARG A 213 1.01 -30.85 7.69
N LEU A 214 0.84 -29.87 8.58
CA LEU A 214 1.48 -28.58 8.43
C LEU A 214 3.00 -28.67 8.58
N LYS A 215 3.50 -29.52 9.52
CA LYS A 215 4.93 -29.85 9.65
C LYS A 215 5.48 -30.58 8.44
N GLU A 216 4.73 -31.52 7.85
CA GLU A 216 5.12 -32.19 6.60
C GLU A 216 5.24 -31.19 5.44
N PHE A 217 4.29 -30.26 5.32
CA PHE A 217 4.33 -29.19 4.31
C PHE A 217 5.55 -28.29 4.51
N TYR A 218 5.80 -27.86 5.75
CA TYR A 218 6.98 -27.09 6.12
C TYR A 218 8.27 -27.83 5.77
N ALA A 219 8.43 -29.08 6.22
CA ALA A 219 9.61 -29.88 5.94
C ALA A 219 9.83 -30.14 4.44
N ARG A 220 8.76 -30.18 3.64
CA ARG A 220 8.82 -30.39 2.20
C ARG A 220 9.33 -29.18 1.45
N TYR A 221 8.81 -28.01 1.76
CA TYR A 221 8.98 -26.80 0.92
C TYR A 221 9.97 -25.79 1.50
N TYR A 222 10.12 -25.71 2.82
CA TYR A 222 10.98 -24.72 3.48
C TYR A 222 12.40 -25.25 3.61
N GLN A 223 13.10 -25.29 2.49
CA GLN A 223 14.41 -25.85 2.34
C GLN A 223 15.30 -24.91 1.50
N PRO A 224 16.66 -24.93 1.72
CA PRO A 224 17.56 -24.02 1.02
C PRO A 224 17.49 -24.07 -0.51
N ASP A 225 17.30 -25.26 -1.09
CA ASP A 225 17.23 -25.43 -2.55
C ASP A 225 15.92 -24.94 -3.17
N ASN A 226 14.94 -24.58 -2.36
CA ASN A 226 13.65 -24.02 -2.76
C ASN A 226 13.48 -22.55 -2.30
N ALA A 227 14.58 -21.92 -1.93
CA ALA A 227 14.57 -20.58 -1.36
C ALA A 227 15.52 -19.62 -2.06
N MET A 228 15.14 -18.35 -2.06
CA MET A 228 15.99 -17.23 -2.42
C MET A 228 16.02 -16.22 -1.27
N LEU A 229 17.21 -15.88 -0.83
CA LEU A 229 17.47 -14.85 0.16
C LEU A 229 17.90 -13.56 -0.56
N VAL A 230 17.21 -12.48 -0.34
CA VAL A 230 17.60 -11.15 -0.83
C VAL A 230 18.04 -10.28 0.33
N VAL A 231 19.22 -9.68 0.22
CA VAL A 231 19.67 -8.64 1.16
C VAL A 231 19.89 -7.34 0.40
N ALA A 232 19.17 -6.30 0.79
CA ALA A 232 19.23 -5.01 0.12
C ALA A 232 19.38 -3.85 1.12
N GLY A 233 20.19 -2.85 0.80
CA GLY A 233 20.39 -1.66 1.62
C GLY A 233 21.84 -1.46 2.06
N ALA A 234 22.02 -0.80 3.20
CA ALA A 234 23.35 -0.39 3.68
C ALA A 234 24.07 -1.52 4.43
N PHE A 235 24.93 -2.23 3.73
CA PHE A 235 25.80 -3.27 4.28
C PHE A 235 27.04 -3.45 3.40
N GLU A 236 28.06 -4.04 3.97
CA GLU A 236 29.25 -4.46 3.25
C GLU A 236 29.07 -5.88 2.69
N GLU A 237 29.30 -6.06 1.40
CA GLU A 237 29.05 -7.32 0.67
C GLU A 237 29.78 -8.52 1.31
N LYS A 238 31.06 -8.33 1.69
CA LYS A 238 31.88 -9.38 2.31
C LYS A 238 31.33 -9.77 3.68
N GLU A 239 30.89 -8.79 4.47
CA GLU A 239 30.26 -9.03 5.77
C GLU A 239 28.97 -9.83 5.59
N ALA A 240 28.09 -9.38 4.69
CA ALA A 240 26.84 -10.08 4.41
C ALA A 240 27.06 -11.54 3.98
N LEU A 241 27.96 -11.79 3.03
CA LEU A 241 28.28 -13.16 2.59
C LEU A 241 28.87 -14.01 3.73
N THR A 242 29.68 -13.40 4.58
CA THR A 242 30.27 -14.11 5.75
C THR A 242 29.17 -14.50 6.75
N LEU A 243 28.27 -13.60 7.05
CA LEU A 243 27.13 -13.85 7.92
C LEU A 243 26.15 -14.87 7.32
N ILE A 244 25.84 -14.76 6.03
CA ILE A 244 25.00 -15.72 5.31
C ILE A 244 25.63 -17.10 5.36
N LYS A 245 26.93 -17.21 5.10
CA LYS A 245 27.65 -18.48 5.23
C LYS A 245 27.65 -19.03 6.65
N LYS A 246 27.76 -18.15 7.65
CA LYS A 246 27.72 -18.52 9.08
C LYS A 246 26.38 -19.17 9.46
N TYR A 247 25.25 -18.55 9.05
CA TYR A 247 23.93 -18.97 9.51
C TYR A 247 23.23 -19.97 8.58
N PHE A 248 23.30 -19.76 7.27
CA PHE A 248 22.67 -20.66 6.30
C PHE A 248 23.57 -21.79 5.81
N GLY A 249 24.90 -21.62 5.87
CA GLY A 249 25.86 -22.64 5.44
C GLY A 249 25.78 -23.95 6.20
N PRO A 250 25.55 -23.98 7.53
CA PRO A 250 25.38 -25.20 8.31
C PRO A 250 24.08 -25.96 8.00
N ILE A 251 23.08 -25.32 7.39
CA ILE A 251 21.84 -25.99 7.03
C ILE A 251 22.15 -27.05 5.96
N PRO A 252 21.81 -28.31 6.20
CA PRO A 252 22.23 -29.39 5.31
C PRO A 252 21.57 -29.24 3.92
N LYS A 253 22.27 -29.71 2.89
CA LYS A 253 21.69 -29.84 1.57
C LYS A 253 20.50 -30.81 1.63
N PRO A 254 19.33 -30.43 1.10
CA PRO A 254 18.16 -31.30 1.13
C PRO A 254 18.41 -32.63 0.40
N THR A 255 17.98 -33.71 1.03
CA THR A 255 18.04 -35.07 0.45
C THR A 255 16.78 -35.44 -0.33
N ARG A 256 15.67 -34.72 -0.05
CA ARG A 256 14.42 -34.90 -0.78
C ARG A 256 14.54 -34.42 -2.24
N LYS A 257 13.85 -35.06 -3.12
CA LYS A 257 13.67 -34.59 -4.49
C LYS A 257 12.37 -33.76 -4.55
N MET A 258 12.45 -32.50 -4.90
CA MET A 258 11.25 -31.72 -5.23
C MET A 258 10.55 -32.33 -6.44
N ILE A 259 9.29 -32.62 -6.26
CA ILE A 259 8.43 -33.09 -7.36
C ILE A 259 7.92 -31.81 -8.05
N PRO A 260 8.28 -31.57 -9.31
CA PRO A 260 7.73 -30.41 -10.01
C PRO A 260 6.22 -30.57 -10.18
N THR A 261 5.50 -29.46 -10.09
CA THR A 261 4.10 -29.40 -10.50
C THR A 261 4.01 -29.69 -12.00
N TYR A 262 3.23 -30.72 -12.37
CA TYR A 262 3.08 -31.17 -13.76
C TYR A 262 1.63 -31.11 -14.23
N THR A 263 0.73 -30.64 -13.38
CA THR A 263 -0.67 -30.48 -13.74
C THR A 263 -0.82 -29.28 -14.68
N VAL A 264 -1.24 -29.54 -15.89
CA VAL A 264 -1.54 -28.53 -16.90
C VAL A 264 -3.05 -28.36 -16.99
N GLU A 265 -3.51 -27.12 -16.90
CA GLU A 265 -4.92 -26.82 -17.10
C GLU A 265 -5.32 -27.19 -18.54
N PRO A 266 -6.36 -28.00 -18.75
CA PRO A 266 -6.82 -28.32 -20.09
C PRO A 266 -7.33 -27.05 -20.78
N VAL A 267 -7.21 -27.05 -22.10
CA VAL A 267 -7.82 -25.96 -22.89
C VAL A 267 -9.31 -25.92 -22.60
N GLN A 268 -9.78 -24.74 -22.27
CA GLN A 268 -11.18 -24.57 -21.93
C GLN A 268 -12.07 -24.82 -23.16
N GLU A 269 -13.02 -25.78 -23.05
CA GLU A 269 -13.83 -26.28 -24.15
C GLU A 269 -15.26 -25.74 -24.19
N GLY A 270 -15.51 -24.73 -23.49
CA GLY A 270 -16.79 -24.07 -23.41
C GLY A 270 -16.90 -23.09 -22.29
N GLU A 271 -17.86 -22.17 -22.36
CA GLU A 271 -18.06 -21.07 -21.38
C GLU A 271 -18.32 -21.62 -19.99
N ARG A 272 -17.66 -21.03 -19.04
CA ARG A 272 -18.02 -21.25 -17.65
C ARG A 272 -18.72 -20.00 -17.15
N THR A 273 -19.79 -20.21 -16.42
CA THR A 273 -20.53 -19.09 -15.82
C THR A 273 -20.73 -19.41 -14.35
N ILE A 274 -20.40 -18.44 -13.51
CA ILE A 274 -20.73 -18.48 -12.11
C ILE A 274 -21.68 -17.33 -11.77
N THR A 275 -22.59 -17.62 -10.89
CA THR A 275 -23.51 -16.62 -10.35
C THR A 275 -23.47 -16.70 -8.85
N LEU A 276 -23.05 -15.60 -8.23
CA LEU A 276 -23.06 -15.45 -6.79
C LEU A 276 -24.32 -14.73 -6.39
N GLN A 277 -25.20 -15.42 -5.70
CA GLN A 277 -26.33 -14.81 -5.02
C GLN A 277 -25.97 -14.56 -3.56
N ARG A 278 -25.37 -13.41 -3.32
CA ARG A 278 -25.05 -12.95 -1.98
C ARG A 278 -25.65 -11.58 -1.74
N ASN A 279 -26.00 -11.32 -0.51
CA ASN A 279 -26.45 -9.99 -0.12
C ASN A 279 -25.29 -9.01 -0.26
N GLY A 280 -25.60 -7.82 -0.71
CA GLY A 280 -24.65 -6.73 -0.97
C GLY A 280 -25.35 -5.59 -1.67
N ASP A 281 -24.73 -4.43 -1.67
CA ASP A 281 -25.39 -3.24 -2.21
C ASP A 281 -25.00 -2.90 -3.62
N GLN A 282 -23.95 -3.49 -4.11
CA GLN A 282 -23.42 -3.24 -5.43
C GLN A 282 -23.23 -4.53 -6.19
N ALA A 283 -23.88 -4.61 -7.34
CA ALA A 283 -23.68 -5.71 -8.27
C ALA A 283 -22.30 -5.56 -8.92
N ALA A 284 -21.62 -6.67 -9.12
CA ALA A 284 -20.38 -6.74 -9.87
C ALA A 284 -20.49 -7.77 -10.98
N VAL A 285 -19.83 -7.49 -12.09
CA VAL A 285 -19.72 -8.35 -13.25
C VAL A 285 -18.27 -8.56 -13.56
N GLY A 286 -17.84 -9.81 -13.68
CA GLY A 286 -16.48 -10.17 -14.04
C GLY A 286 -16.39 -11.01 -15.27
N MET A 287 -15.28 -10.91 -16.00
CA MET A 287 -14.93 -11.78 -17.11
C MET A 287 -13.46 -12.16 -17.02
N ALA A 288 -13.17 -13.44 -17.01
CA ALA A 288 -11.81 -13.95 -16.99
C ALA A 288 -11.51 -14.76 -18.25
N TYR A 289 -10.25 -14.68 -18.72
CA TYR A 289 -9.77 -15.37 -19.90
C TYR A 289 -8.40 -15.97 -19.61
N HIS A 290 -8.17 -17.22 -19.93
CA HIS A 290 -6.84 -17.81 -19.83
C HIS A 290 -5.86 -17.08 -20.74
N THR A 291 -4.67 -16.90 -20.24
CA THR A 291 -3.56 -16.24 -20.96
C THR A 291 -2.24 -16.96 -20.68
N VAL A 292 -1.17 -16.43 -21.19
CA VAL A 292 0.18 -16.98 -21.02
C VAL A 292 0.73 -16.75 -19.60
N ALA A 293 1.76 -17.52 -19.25
CA ALA A 293 2.52 -17.30 -18.02
C ALA A 293 3.17 -15.91 -17.97
N GLY A 294 3.41 -15.40 -16.77
CA GLY A 294 4.01 -14.08 -16.54
C GLY A 294 5.43 -13.90 -17.09
N SER A 295 6.16 -15.00 -17.30
CA SER A 295 7.49 -15.01 -17.92
C SER A 295 7.45 -15.09 -19.46
N HIS A 296 6.28 -15.34 -20.06
CA HIS A 296 6.14 -15.50 -21.50
C HIS A 296 6.44 -14.20 -22.26
N PRO A 297 7.09 -14.24 -23.44
CA PRO A 297 7.39 -13.04 -24.22
C PRO A 297 6.18 -12.20 -24.63
N GLU A 298 5.01 -12.80 -24.78
CA GLU A 298 3.77 -12.09 -25.12
C GLU A 298 3.09 -11.41 -23.91
N PHE A 299 3.50 -11.72 -22.69
CA PHE A 299 2.80 -11.22 -21.50
C PHE A 299 2.77 -9.68 -21.42
N PRO A 300 3.84 -8.92 -21.74
CA PRO A 300 3.77 -7.46 -21.82
C PRO A 300 2.71 -6.92 -22.79
N ALA A 301 2.50 -7.62 -23.91
CA ALA A 301 1.45 -7.25 -24.86
C ALA A 301 0.04 -7.46 -24.29
N VAL A 302 -0.15 -8.53 -23.52
CA VAL A 302 -1.38 -8.80 -22.78
C VAL A 302 -1.63 -7.70 -21.74
N GLN A 303 -0.63 -7.33 -20.95
CA GLN A 303 -0.75 -6.24 -19.96
C GLN A 303 -1.07 -4.90 -20.63
N ALA A 304 -0.41 -4.57 -21.74
CA ALA A 304 -0.66 -3.32 -22.45
C ALA A 304 -2.06 -3.29 -23.06
N MET A 305 -2.52 -4.39 -23.64
CA MET A 305 -3.90 -4.52 -24.13
C MET A 305 -4.91 -4.32 -22.98
N THR A 306 -4.71 -4.98 -21.87
CA THR A 306 -5.56 -4.88 -20.68
C THR A 306 -5.61 -3.44 -20.16
N SER A 307 -4.46 -2.78 -20.07
CA SER A 307 -4.35 -1.38 -19.69
C SER A 307 -5.07 -0.45 -20.68
N ALA A 308 -4.86 -0.63 -21.99
CA ALA A 308 -5.53 0.20 -23.01
C ALA A 308 -7.06 0.08 -22.94
N LEU A 309 -7.57 -1.03 -22.41
CA LEU A 309 -9.00 -1.23 -22.25
C LEU A 309 -9.59 -0.54 -21.02
N THR A 310 -8.87 -0.50 -19.89
CA THR A 310 -9.46 -0.07 -18.61
C THR A 310 -8.80 1.15 -17.97
N GLN A 311 -7.63 1.57 -18.43
CA GLN A 311 -6.92 2.70 -17.82
C GLN A 311 -7.74 3.99 -17.80
N LYS A 312 -7.88 4.59 -16.62
CA LYS A 312 -8.54 5.89 -16.43
C LYS A 312 -7.62 7.03 -16.92
N PRO A 313 -8.12 7.98 -17.68
CA PRO A 313 -9.45 8.12 -18.31
C PRO A 313 -9.53 7.58 -19.75
N SER A 314 -8.43 7.06 -20.29
CA SER A 314 -8.27 6.77 -21.72
C SER A 314 -8.89 5.47 -22.17
N GLY A 315 -9.08 4.51 -21.25
CA GLY A 315 -9.47 3.16 -21.56
C GLY A 315 -10.83 3.08 -22.26
N LEU A 316 -10.91 2.21 -23.26
CA LEU A 316 -12.14 2.02 -24.03
C LEU A 316 -13.29 1.57 -23.12
N LEU A 317 -13.04 0.64 -22.21
CA LEU A 317 -14.04 0.15 -21.27
C LEU A 317 -14.38 1.22 -20.21
N TYR A 318 -13.40 2.02 -19.78
CA TYR A 318 -13.67 3.12 -18.89
C TYR A 318 -14.67 4.10 -19.52
N LYS A 319 -14.44 4.49 -20.78
CA LYS A 319 -15.34 5.39 -21.52
C LYS A 319 -16.73 4.79 -21.75
N GLU A 320 -16.79 3.50 -22.10
CA GLU A 320 -18.05 2.83 -22.40
C GLU A 320 -18.89 2.53 -21.16
N PHE A 321 -18.27 2.30 -20.01
CA PHE A 321 -18.98 1.85 -18.80
C PHE A 321 -19.05 2.91 -17.72
N VAL A 322 -17.95 3.58 -17.42
CA VAL A 322 -17.91 4.55 -16.33
C VAL A 322 -18.42 5.91 -16.78
N GLU A 323 -17.93 6.46 -17.89
CA GLU A 323 -18.39 7.75 -18.40
C GLU A 323 -19.86 7.72 -18.84
N LYS A 324 -20.37 6.58 -19.31
CA LYS A 324 -21.78 6.39 -19.65
C LYS A 324 -22.66 5.99 -18.47
N GLY A 325 -22.09 5.91 -17.26
CA GLY A 325 -22.83 5.62 -16.03
C GLY A 325 -23.44 4.22 -15.96
N LEU A 326 -22.86 3.24 -16.62
CA LEU A 326 -23.24 1.82 -16.52
C LEU A 326 -22.55 1.13 -15.35
N ALA A 327 -21.32 1.52 -15.07
CA ALA A 327 -20.53 1.07 -13.94
C ALA A 327 -19.96 2.29 -13.19
N THR A 328 -19.67 2.13 -11.92
CA THR A 328 -18.93 3.12 -11.12
C THR A 328 -17.43 2.95 -11.26
N GLU A 329 -17.02 1.73 -11.59
CA GLU A 329 -15.63 1.34 -11.78
C GLU A 329 -15.56 0.17 -12.75
N ILE A 330 -14.53 0.13 -13.55
CA ILE A 330 -14.15 -1.04 -14.34
C ILE A 330 -12.63 -1.16 -14.34
N ASP A 331 -12.16 -2.27 -13.82
CA ASP A 331 -10.74 -2.57 -13.76
C ASP A 331 -10.46 -3.90 -14.47
N ALA A 332 -9.21 -4.07 -14.87
CA ALA A 332 -8.73 -5.33 -15.37
C ALA A 332 -7.29 -5.58 -14.93
N ASP A 333 -7.00 -6.83 -14.66
CA ASP A 333 -5.67 -7.30 -14.37
C ASP A 333 -5.32 -8.52 -15.22
N ALA A 334 -4.07 -8.58 -15.66
CA ALA A 334 -3.47 -9.77 -16.24
C ALA A 334 -2.60 -10.41 -15.15
N LEU A 335 -3.06 -11.53 -14.61
CA LEU A 335 -2.40 -12.22 -13.51
C LEU A 335 -1.04 -12.77 -13.96
N GLN A 336 -0.01 -12.15 -13.46
CA GLN A 336 1.37 -12.48 -13.79
C GLN A 336 1.88 -13.62 -12.90
N LEU A 337 1.52 -14.85 -13.24
CA LEU A 337 1.80 -16.07 -12.48
C LEU A 337 2.94 -16.87 -13.11
N ALA A 338 3.49 -17.85 -12.39
CA ALA A 338 4.57 -18.73 -12.86
C ALA A 338 4.13 -19.59 -14.06
N GLU A 339 2.89 -20.02 -14.05
CA GLU A 339 2.25 -20.79 -15.13
C GLU A 339 1.12 -19.97 -15.78
N PRO A 340 0.46 -20.46 -16.84
CA PRO A 340 -0.58 -19.69 -17.52
C PRO A 340 -1.65 -19.14 -16.58
N GLY A 341 -1.79 -17.81 -16.60
CA GLY A 341 -2.69 -17.06 -15.73
C GLY A 341 -4.01 -16.69 -16.40
N LEU A 342 -4.69 -15.69 -15.86
CA LEU A 342 -5.92 -15.14 -16.39
C LEU A 342 -5.78 -13.63 -16.67
N ILE A 343 -6.51 -13.15 -17.66
CA ILE A 343 -6.91 -11.74 -17.74
C ILE A 343 -8.28 -11.64 -17.08
N VAL A 344 -8.42 -10.80 -16.08
CA VAL A 344 -9.67 -10.64 -15.32
C VAL A 344 -10.16 -9.20 -15.43
N PHE A 345 -11.38 -9.01 -15.89
CA PHE A 345 -12.10 -7.74 -15.91
C PHE A 345 -13.17 -7.78 -14.83
N ILE A 346 -13.28 -6.73 -14.04
CA ILE A 346 -14.36 -6.58 -13.05
C ILE A 346 -14.97 -5.18 -13.17
N ALA A 347 -16.28 -5.13 -13.34
CA ALA A 347 -17.06 -3.91 -13.37
C ALA A 347 -17.97 -3.85 -12.14
N LYS A 348 -17.89 -2.79 -11.36
CA LYS A 348 -18.86 -2.44 -10.31
C LYS A 348 -20.04 -1.76 -10.95
N VAL A 349 -21.18 -2.43 -11.00
CA VAL A 349 -22.37 -1.94 -11.69
C VAL A 349 -22.94 -0.71 -11.01
N ALA A 350 -23.27 0.32 -11.76
CA ALA A 350 -23.86 1.54 -11.22
C ALA A 350 -25.25 1.28 -10.64
N LYS A 351 -25.59 1.93 -9.55
CA LYS A 351 -26.87 1.74 -8.86
C LYS A 351 -28.05 2.03 -9.80
N GLY A 352 -29.00 1.10 -9.85
CA GLY A 352 -30.17 1.20 -10.72
C GLY A 352 -29.95 0.73 -12.16
N LYS A 353 -28.77 0.21 -12.47
CA LYS A 353 -28.52 -0.47 -13.74
C LYS A 353 -28.71 -1.98 -13.58
N ASP A 354 -29.22 -2.61 -14.62
CA ASP A 354 -29.36 -4.06 -14.66
C ASP A 354 -28.01 -4.75 -14.85
N PRO A 355 -27.53 -5.55 -13.89
CA PRO A 355 -26.27 -6.25 -14.01
C PRO A 355 -26.20 -7.19 -15.23
N GLN A 356 -27.32 -7.80 -15.64
CA GLN A 356 -27.38 -8.65 -16.84
C GLN A 356 -27.13 -7.83 -18.10
N ALA A 357 -27.73 -6.65 -18.17
CA ALA A 357 -27.53 -5.72 -19.28
C ALA A 357 -26.09 -5.21 -19.32
N VAL A 358 -25.50 -4.91 -18.16
CA VAL A 358 -24.10 -4.49 -18.04
C VAL A 358 -23.16 -5.63 -18.46
N ALA A 359 -23.41 -6.86 -17.99
CA ALA A 359 -22.66 -8.03 -18.40
C ALA A 359 -22.75 -8.28 -19.90
N LYS A 360 -23.98 -8.20 -20.44
CA LYS A 360 -24.20 -8.31 -21.88
C LYS A 360 -23.42 -7.24 -22.66
N LYS A 361 -23.47 -5.99 -22.19
CA LYS A 361 -22.74 -4.89 -22.83
C LYS A 361 -21.22 -5.11 -22.73
N LEU A 362 -20.70 -5.60 -21.61
CA LEU A 362 -19.28 -5.89 -21.43
C LEU A 362 -18.84 -7.02 -22.38
N LYS A 363 -19.62 -8.08 -22.43
CA LYS A 363 -19.42 -9.18 -23.37
C LYS A 363 -19.40 -8.69 -24.81
N ASP A 364 -20.45 -7.97 -25.24
CA ASP A 364 -20.59 -7.46 -26.60
C ASP A 364 -19.40 -6.53 -26.96
N THR A 365 -18.94 -5.72 -25.99
CA THR A 365 -17.79 -4.83 -26.19
C THR A 365 -16.50 -5.61 -26.42
N LEU A 366 -16.21 -6.61 -25.58
CA LEU A 366 -15.02 -7.44 -25.66
C LEU A 366 -15.02 -8.32 -26.92
N ASP A 367 -16.16 -8.91 -27.29
CA ASP A 367 -16.30 -9.77 -28.46
C ASP A 367 -16.16 -8.99 -29.78
N ASN A 368 -16.45 -7.69 -29.78
CA ASN A 368 -16.35 -6.82 -30.95
C ASN A 368 -15.07 -5.98 -30.99
N LEU A 369 -14.12 -6.23 -30.12
CA LEU A 369 -12.83 -5.57 -30.16
C LEU A 369 -12.10 -5.84 -31.48
N LYS A 370 -11.58 -4.78 -32.07
CA LYS A 370 -10.79 -4.84 -33.32
C LYS A 370 -9.39 -4.30 -33.09
N PRO A 371 -8.38 -4.84 -33.76
CA PRO A 371 -7.01 -4.31 -33.67
C PRO A 371 -6.91 -2.81 -33.88
N ALA A 372 -7.70 -2.23 -34.80
CA ALA A 372 -7.68 -0.80 -35.10
C ALA A 372 -8.14 0.12 -33.93
N GLN A 373 -8.73 -0.42 -32.89
CA GLN A 373 -9.11 0.33 -31.70
C GLN A 373 -7.95 0.59 -30.74
N PHE A 374 -6.86 -0.13 -30.92
CA PHE A 374 -5.62 0.09 -30.19
C PHE A 374 -4.69 0.96 -31.03
N THR A 375 -4.13 1.97 -30.42
CA THR A 375 -3.31 2.98 -31.07
C THR A 375 -1.87 2.97 -30.56
N GLN A 376 -0.97 3.59 -31.28
CA GLN A 376 0.39 3.77 -30.81
C GLN A 376 0.43 4.60 -29.50
N THR A 377 -0.51 5.51 -29.32
CA THR A 377 -0.64 6.30 -28.09
C THR A 377 -0.94 5.42 -26.87
N ASP A 378 -1.73 4.37 -27.02
CA ASP A 378 -2.03 3.44 -25.93
C ASP A 378 -0.79 2.66 -25.52
N VAL A 379 0.00 2.22 -26.49
CA VAL A 379 1.28 1.55 -26.24
C VAL A 379 2.24 2.49 -25.53
N THR A 380 2.41 3.70 -26.04
CA THR A 380 3.32 4.70 -25.44
C THR A 380 2.89 5.07 -24.01
N ARG A 381 1.58 5.20 -23.77
CA ARG A 381 1.03 5.46 -22.44
C ARG A 381 1.30 4.31 -21.47
N PHE A 382 1.09 3.08 -21.90
CA PHE A 382 1.42 1.90 -21.10
C PHE A 382 2.91 1.85 -20.76
N GLN A 383 3.78 2.03 -21.75
CA GLN A 383 5.23 2.08 -21.58
C GLN A 383 5.64 3.17 -20.58
N ALA A 384 5.11 4.37 -20.73
CA ALA A 384 5.42 5.49 -19.83
C ALA A 384 4.95 5.23 -18.39
N ASN A 385 3.75 4.67 -18.19
CA ASN A 385 3.25 4.33 -16.87
C ASN A 385 4.06 3.20 -16.22
N PHE A 386 4.41 2.18 -16.99
CA PHE A 386 5.24 1.08 -16.53
C PHE A 386 6.63 1.57 -16.14
N SER A 387 7.30 2.33 -17.02
CA SER A 387 8.62 2.89 -16.74
C SER A 387 8.61 3.77 -15.48
N ARG A 388 7.60 4.63 -15.34
CA ARG A 388 7.43 5.44 -14.12
C ARG A 388 7.33 4.57 -12.86
N ALA A 389 6.47 3.56 -12.88
CA ALA A 389 6.27 2.69 -11.72
C ALA A 389 7.55 1.89 -11.40
N TYR A 390 8.20 1.37 -12.43
CA TYR A 390 9.46 0.65 -12.31
C TYR A 390 10.57 1.53 -11.73
N ASP A 391 10.79 2.72 -12.30
CA ASP A 391 11.85 3.63 -11.85
C ASP A 391 11.63 4.07 -10.39
N LEU A 392 10.37 4.34 -10.02
CA LEU A 392 10.05 4.68 -8.63
C LEU A 392 10.29 3.51 -7.67
N ALA A 393 9.93 2.29 -8.07
CA ALA A 393 10.21 1.10 -7.25
C ALA A 393 11.73 0.88 -7.08
N MET A 394 12.51 1.12 -8.14
CA MET A 394 13.97 0.99 -8.12
C MET A 394 14.69 2.05 -7.27
N THR A 395 13.99 3.07 -6.77
CA THR A 395 14.56 4.03 -5.81
C THR A 395 14.56 3.54 -4.36
N ASP A 396 13.91 2.42 -4.07
CA ASP A 396 13.78 1.90 -2.72
C ASP A 396 14.29 0.46 -2.60
N SER A 397 15.45 0.29 -1.98
CA SER A 397 16.10 -1.00 -1.77
C SER A 397 15.20 -2.03 -1.06
N ALA A 398 14.33 -1.59 -0.13
CA ALA A 398 13.38 -2.50 0.53
C ALA A 398 12.30 -3.00 -0.44
N SER A 399 11.77 -2.09 -1.27
CA SER A 399 10.79 -2.44 -2.29
C SER A 399 11.39 -3.38 -3.34
N ILE A 400 12.62 -3.13 -3.77
CA ILE A 400 13.36 -4.03 -4.68
C ILE A 400 13.45 -5.43 -4.09
N ALA A 401 13.90 -5.54 -2.83
CA ALA A 401 14.08 -6.83 -2.17
C ALA A 401 12.79 -7.67 -2.17
N ILE A 402 11.65 -7.02 -1.92
CA ILE A 402 10.35 -7.69 -1.91
C ILE A 402 9.88 -7.99 -3.35
N TYR A 403 10.09 -7.05 -4.29
CA TYR A 403 9.66 -7.21 -5.68
C TYR A 403 10.36 -8.37 -6.41
N LEU A 404 11.61 -8.66 -6.03
CA LEU A 404 12.35 -9.80 -6.57
C LEU A 404 11.69 -11.14 -6.24
N SER A 405 10.95 -11.24 -5.11
CA SER A 405 10.18 -12.44 -4.76
C SER A 405 9.15 -12.81 -5.83
N GLU A 406 8.50 -11.79 -6.41
CA GLU A 406 7.49 -11.97 -7.46
C GLU A 406 8.10 -12.57 -8.72
N TRP A 407 9.28 -12.10 -9.10
CA TRP A 407 9.95 -12.57 -10.31
C TRP A 407 10.65 -13.91 -10.10
N GLU A 408 11.19 -14.13 -8.90
CA GLU A 408 11.74 -15.44 -8.53
C GLU A 408 10.70 -16.55 -8.63
N SER A 409 9.50 -16.29 -8.14
CA SER A 409 8.40 -17.25 -8.20
C SER A 409 7.97 -17.61 -9.62
N ARG A 410 8.27 -16.74 -10.60
CA ARG A 410 8.00 -16.96 -12.03
C ARG A 410 9.14 -17.66 -12.76
N GLY A 411 10.19 -18.03 -12.03
CA GLY A 411 11.30 -18.85 -12.50
C GLY A 411 12.69 -18.27 -12.31
N ASP A 412 12.84 -16.93 -12.34
CA ASP A 412 14.12 -16.27 -12.09
C ASP A 412 13.93 -14.78 -11.83
N TRP A 413 14.62 -14.24 -10.83
CA TRP A 413 14.53 -12.82 -10.45
C TRP A 413 14.93 -11.87 -11.59
N ARG A 414 15.82 -12.29 -12.51
CA ARG A 414 16.28 -11.48 -13.66
C ARG A 414 15.17 -11.21 -14.70
N LEU A 415 14.09 -11.98 -14.65
CA LEU A 415 12.90 -11.71 -15.47
C LEU A 415 12.31 -10.32 -15.23
N MET A 416 12.56 -9.72 -14.08
CA MET A 416 12.17 -8.33 -13.80
C MET A 416 12.75 -7.38 -14.85
N PHE A 417 14.03 -7.49 -15.13
CA PHE A 417 14.74 -6.65 -16.09
C PHE A 417 14.35 -7.00 -17.52
N LEU A 418 14.30 -8.28 -17.82
CA LEU A 418 13.89 -8.75 -19.16
C LEU A 418 12.46 -8.32 -19.50
N ASN A 419 11.55 -8.34 -18.52
CA ASN A 419 10.19 -7.85 -18.72
C ASN A 419 10.15 -6.35 -18.97
N ARG A 420 10.93 -5.55 -18.23
CA ARG A 420 11.09 -4.11 -18.49
C ARG A 420 11.53 -3.87 -19.94
N ASP A 421 12.58 -4.55 -20.38
CA ASP A 421 13.11 -4.38 -21.73
C ASP A 421 12.09 -4.81 -22.80
N ARG A 422 11.33 -5.87 -22.53
CA ARG A 422 10.22 -6.29 -23.41
C ARG A 422 9.09 -5.25 -23.45
N VAL A 423 8.75 -4.64 -22.33
CA VAL A 423 7.75 -3.55 -22.29
C VAL A 423 8.24 -2.35 -23.10
N GLU A 424 9.49 -1.97 -22.97
CA GLU A 424 10.04 -0.85 -23.73
C GLU A 424 10.15 -1.11 -25.23
N ALA A 425 10.40 -2.36 -25.61
CA ALA A 425 10.44 -2.78 -27.01
C ALA A 425 9.05 -3.12 -27.59
N LEU A 426 7.97 -2.96 -26.79
CA LEU A 426 6.63 -3.37 -27.17
C LEU A 426 6.10 -2.57 -28.37
N THR A 427 5.54 -3.27 -29.34
CA THR A 427 4.96 -2.68 -30.56
C THR A 427 3.44 -2.73 -30.54
N LEU A 428 2.82 -1.85 -31.31
CA LEU A 428 1.37 -1.83 -31.51
C LEU A 428 0.86 -3.17 -32.07
N ALA A 429 1.58 -3.77 -33.01
CA ALA A 429 1.19 -5.04 -33.60
C ALA A 429 1.12 -6.19 -32.57
N GLN A 430 2.05 -6.20 -31.61
CA GLN A 430 2.04 -7.17 -30.52
C GLN A 430 0.82 -6.97 -29.60
N VAL A 431 0.52 -5.72 -29.23
CA VAL A 431 -0.65 -5.39 -28.41
C VAL A 431 -1.95 -5.79 -29.12
N GLN A 432 -2.07 -5.48 -30.41
CA GLN A 432 -3.19 -5.89 -31.23
C GLN A 432 -3.30 -7.43 -31.36
N GLY A 433 -2.16 -8.12 -31.43
CA GLY A 433 -2.09 -9.58 -31.46
C GLY A 433 -2.58 -10.26 -30.19
N ALA A 434 -2.49 -9.59 -29.04
CA ALA A 434 -2.97 -10.11 -27.75
C ALA A 434 -4.50 -10.28 -27.70
N LEU A 435 -5.25 -9.67 -28.61
CA LEU A 435 -6.71 -9.90 -28.75
C LEU A 435 -7.07 -11.37 -28.97
N LYS A 436 -6.13 -12.20 -29.44
CA LYS A 436 -6.35 -13.64 -29.58
C LYS A 436 -6.76 -14.34 -28.29
N TYR A 437 -6.42 -13.76 -27.12
CA TYR A 437 -6.77 -14.30 -25.81
C TYR A 437 -8.20 -13.95 -25.37
N LEU A 438 -8.77 -12.85 -25.86
CA LEU A 438 -10.11 -12.40 -25.52
C LEU A 438 -11.19 -13.03 -26.41
N LYS A 439 -11.06 -14.33 -26.66
CA LYS A 439 -12.05 -15.05 -27.43
C LYS A 439 -13.19 -15.57 -26.58
N PRO A 440 -14.41 -15.53 -27.11
CA PRO A 440 -15.54 -16.09 -26.40
C PRO A 440 -15.30 -17.51 -25.81
N SER A 441 -14.63 -18.51 -26.47
CA SER A 441 -14.37 -19.88 -25.98
C SER A 441 -13.42 -20.02 -24.81
N ASN A 442 -12.79 -18.92 -24.40
CA ASN A 442 -11.81 -18.90 -23.33
C ASN A 442 -12.28 -18.17 -22.10
N ARG A 443 -13.56 -17.80 -22.06
CA ARG A 443 -14.07 -16.89 -21.07
C ARG A 443 -14.74 -17.63 -19.89
N THR A 444 -14.46 -17.18 -18.66
CA THR A 444 -15.25 -17.46 -17.48
C THR A 444 -15.97 -16.18 -17.06
N VAL A 445 -17.28 -16.23 -16.98
CA VAL A 445 -18.12 -15.10 -16.57
C VAL A 445 -18.47 -15.27 -15.11
N GLY A 446 -18.26 -14.23 -14.32
CA GLY A 446 -18.66 -14.15 -12.95
C GLY A 446 -19.63 -13.01 -12.72
N MET A 447 -20.61 -13.22 -11.91
CA MET A 447 -21.51 -12.18 -11.48
C MET A 447 -21.88 -12.31 -10.03
N PHE A 448 -21.90 -11.19 -9.43
CA PHE A 448 -22.69 -10.97 -8.25
C PHE A 448 -24.12 -10.64 -8.73
N ILE A 449 -24.81 -11.59 -9.38
CA ILE A 449 -26.08 -11.71 -10.13
C ILE A 449 -25.85 -12.00 -11.64
N PRO A 450 -26.71 -12.77 -12.35
CA PRO A 450 -26.36 -13.83 -13.35
C PRO A 450 -25.96 -13.44 -14.77
N THR A 451 -25.04 -14.16 -15.47
CA THR A 451 -25.02 -14.71 -16.86
C THR A 451 -23.71 -15.12 -17.57
N LYS A 452 -23.58 -15.39 -18.76
CA LYS A 452 -23.15 -16.44 -19.69
C LYS A 452 -22.07 -16.09 -20.73
N ASN A 453 -21.33 -17.10 -21.24
CA ASN A 453 -20.72 -17.53 -22.57
C ASN A 453 -19.24 -17.30 -22.97
N LEU A 454 -18.59 -18.15 -23.77
CA LEU A 454 -17.21 -18.52 -24.00
C LEU A 454 -16.55 -19.02 -25.25
N ASP A 455 -15.15 -19.09 -25.42
CA ASP A 455 -14.34 -19.64 -26.52
C ASP A 455 -12.84 -19.96 -26.22
N LYS A 456 -12.00 -20.58 -27.02
CA LYS A 456 -10.67 -21.16 -26.71
C LYS A 456 -9.44 -20.40 -27.20
N ILE A 457 -8.26 -20.58 -26.54
CA ILE A 457 -6.95 -20.10 -26.94
C ILE A 457 -5.94 -21.21 -27.24
N PRO A 458 -4.87 -20.92 -28.02
CA PRO A 458 -3.77 -21.86 -28.21
C PRO A 458 -3.02 -22.17 -26.90
N GLU A 459 -2.49 -23.38 -26.79
CA GLU A 459 -1.61 -23.73 -25.69
C GLU A 459 -0.41 -22.78 -25.62
N SER A 460 -0.09 -22.32 -24.41
CA SER A 460 1.13 -21.58 -24.15
C SER A 460 2.28 -22.56 -23.91
N SER A 461 3.35 -22.44 -24.70
CA SER A 461 4.56 -23.20 -24.44
C SER A 461 5.26 -22.76 -23.17
N LYS A 462 5.90 -23.70 -22.47
CA LYS A 462 6.81 -23.34 -21.36
C LYS A 462 7.94 -22.46 -21.90
N VAL A 463 8.22 -21.39 -21.18
CA VAL A 463 9.35 -20.52 -21.52
C VAL A 463 10.63 -21.11 -20.93
N ASP A 464 11.64 -21.28 -21.76
CA ASP A 464 13.00 -21.55 -21.29
C ASP A 464 13.61 -20.23 -20.80
N VAL A 465 13.49 -19.99 -19.49
CA VAL A 465 14.01 -18.79 -18.83
C VAL A 465 15.55 -18.74 -18.92
N ALA A 466 16.21 -19.91 -18.84
CA ALA A 466 17.66 -19.97 -18.94
C ALA A 466 18.15 -19.53 -20.32
N ALA A 467 17.50 -20.01 -21.37
CA ALA A 467 17.80 -19.59 -22.75
C ALA A 467 17.50 -18.10 -22.96
N ALA A 468 16.37 -17.61 -22.44
CA ALA A 468 16.00 -16.19 -22.56
C ALA A 468 16.98 -15.23 -21.86
N LEU A 469 17.65 -15.69 -20.78
CA LEU A 469 18.56 -14.88 -19.97
C LEU A 469 20.04 -15.14 -20.27
N LYS A 470 20.37 -16.10 -21.15
CA LYS A 470 21.75 -16.57 -21.40
C LYS A 470 22.73 -15.43 -21.69
N ASP A 471 22.31 -14.48 -22.53
CA ASP A 471 23.14 -13.36 -22.98
C ASP A 471 22.66 -12.01 -22.44
N TYR A 472 21.69 -12.02 -21.52
CA TYR A 472 21.12 -10.81 -20.98
C TYR A 472 22.01 -10.18 -19.91
N LYS A 473 22.45 -8.94 -20.13
CA LYS A 473 23.36 -8.20 -19.24
C LYS A 473 22.70 -7.05 -18.48
N GLY A 474 21.45 -6.75 -18.80
CA GLY A 474 20.76 -5.59 -18.22
C GLY A 474 21.23 -4.26 -18.83
N ARG A 475 20.89 -3.18 -18.14
CA ARG A 475 21.32 -1.82 -18.49
C ARG A 475 22.43 -1.35 -17.55
N SER A 476 22.92 -0.11 -17.78
CA SER A 476 23.84 0.55 -16.86
C SER A 476 23.23 0.67 -15.48
N GLU A 477 24.05 0.52 -14.46
CA GLU A 477 23.62 0.68 -13.08
C GLU A 477 23.10 2.10 -12.83
N ILE A 478 22.02 2.19 -12.05
CA ILE A 478 21.53 3.49 -11.56
C ILE A 478 22.52 4.02 -10.52
N ALA A 479 22.92 5.29 -10.66
CA ALA A 479 23.84 5.92 -9.75
C ALA A 479 23.40 5.76 -8.29
N ALA A 480 24.31 5.32 -7.44
CA ALA A 480 24.09 5.20 -6.00
C ALA A 480 23.75 6.56 -5.39
N GLY A 481 22.93 6.55 -4.35
CA GLY A 481 22.66 7.72 -3.53
C GLY A 481 23.80 8.03 -2.54
N GLU A 482 23.62 9.07 -1.75
CA GLU A 482 24.52 9.41 -0.64
C GLU A 482 24.24 8.55 0.60
N LEU A 483 25.22 8.42 1.47
CA LEU A 483 24.99 7.91 2.83
C LEU A 483 24.23 8.97 3.63
N PHE A 484 22.97 8.68 3.94
CA PHE A 484 22.08 9.59 4.63
C PHE A 484 21.98 9.25 6.12
N GLU A 485 22.36 10.18 6.97
CA GLU A 485 22.17 10.07 8.41
C GLU A 485 20.69 10.40 8.75
N ALA A 486 19.92 9.37 9.14
CA ALA A 486 18.49 9.48 9.42
C ALA A 486 18.23 10.03 10.84
N THR A 487 18.64 11.30 11.07
CA THR A 487 18.41 12.03 12.33
C THR A 487 17.64 13.31 12.06
N LEU A 488 16.83 13.74 13.04
CA LEU A 488 16.13 15.03 12.98
C LEU A 488 17.11 16.20 12.82
N ALA A 489 18.25 16.14 13.51
CA ALA A 489 19.28 17.17 13.42
C ALA A 489 19.85 17.32 12.00
N ASN A 490 20.12 16.18 11.32
CA ASN A 490 20.57 16.19 9.94
C ASN A 490 19.50 16.73 8.98
N VAL A 491 18.26 16.31 9.13
CA VAL A 491 17.13 16.85 8.34
C VAL A 491 17.00 18.36 8.57
N GLN A 492 16.98 18.82 9.81
CA GLN A 492 16.89 20.24 10.17
C GLN A 492 18.04 21.04 9.53
N LYS A 493 19.26 20.56 9.63
CA LYS A 493 20.46 21.19 9.05
C LYS A 493 20.39 21.35 7.53
N ARG A 494 19.82 20.37 6.85
CA ARG A 494 19.69 20.34 5.38
C ARG A 494 18.50 21.13 4.87
N THR A 495 17.46 21.32 5.69
CA THR A 495 16.24 21.99 5.28
C THR A 495 16.44 23.51 5.17
N GLN A 496 16.15 24.03 4.00
CA GLN A 496 16.12 25.47 3.75
C GLN A 496 14.69 25.98 3.83
N TYR A 497 14.44 26.87 4.78
CA TYR A 497 13.15 27.51 4.95
C TYR A 497 13.15 28.87 4.25
N SER A 498 12.07 29.20 3.58
CA SER A 498 11.86 30.50 2.93
C SER A 498 10.36 30.73 2.72
N GLU A 499 10.02 31.89 2.14
CA GLU A 499 8.64 32.27 1.86
C GLU A 499 8.55 32.90 0.47
N LEU A 500 7.45 32.66 -0.23
CA LEU A 500 7.13 33.29 -1.51
C LEU A 500 6.36 34.62 -1.28
N PRO A 501 6.38 35.54 -2.23
CA PRO A 501 5.60 36.79 -2.14
C PRO A 501 4.09 36.62 -1.94
N SER A 502 3.54 35.45 -2.31
CA SER A 502 2.15 35.07 -2.01
C SER A 502 1.89 34.85 -0.51
N GLY A 503 2.92 34.63 0.31
CA GLY A 503 2.82 34.17 1.69
C GLY A 503 3.00 32.65 1.88
N MET A 504 3.18 31.90 0.79
CA MET A 504 3.42 30.45 0.87
C MET A 504 4.80 30.19 1.47
N LYS A 505 4.83 29.39 2.52
CA LYS A 505 6.07 28.95 3.18
C LYS A 505 6.68 27.76 2.45
N LEU A 506 8.00 27.74 2.37
CA LEU A 506 8.75 26.66 1.72
C LEU A 506 9.66 25.97 2.72
N ALA A 507 9.76 24.62 2.63
CA ALA A 507 10.81 23.83 3.27
C ALA A 507 11.40 22.87 2.24
N LEU A 508 12.66 23.09 1.87
CA LEU A 508 13.34 22.36 0.82
C LEU A 508 14.52 21.60 1.41
N THR A 509 14.51 20.27 1.30
CA THR A 509 15.54 19.40 1.88
C THR A 509 16.26 18.62 0.78
N PRO A 510 17.46 19.06 0.36
CA PRO A 510 18.27 18.31 -0.59
C PRO A 510 18.72 16.97 -0.02
N LYS A 511 18.48 15.90 -0.79
CA LYS A 511 18.89 14.53 -0.43
C LYS A 511 19.07 13.71 -1.70
N LYS A 512 20.27 13.14 -1.90
CA LYS A 512 20.54 12.25 -3.03
C LYS A 512 20.21 10.82 -2.66
N SER A 513 19.15 10.28 -3.24
CA SER A 513 18.77 8.89 -3.13
C SER A 513 18.97 8.18 -4.46
N ARG A 514 19.12 6.86 -4.45
CA ARG A 514 19.20 6.06 -5.68
C ARG A 514 17.97 6.34 -6.56
N GLY A 515 18.20 6.56 -7.87
CA GLY A 515 17.14 6.92 -8.81
C GLY A 515 16.64 8.35 -8.71
N ALA A 516 17.26 9.16 -7.84
CA ALA A 516 17.00 10.58 -7.67
C ALA A 516 15.51 10.95 -7.50
N PRO A 517 14.75 10.28 -6.59
CA PRO A 517 13.36 10.64 -6.34
C PRO A 517 13.27 12.00 -5.68
N VAL A 518 12.18 12.71 -5.97
CA VAL A 518 11.79 13.93 -5.26
C VAL A 518 10.34 13.79 -4.82
N ASN A 519 10.12 13.83 -3.50
CA ASN A 519 8.80 13.86 -2.91
C ASN A 519 8.45 15.30 -2.56
N PHE A 520 7.26 15.76 -2.93
CA PHE A 520 6.82 17.13 -2.65
C PHE A 520 5.36 17.18 -2.25
N ARG A 521 4.98 18.24 -1.54
CA ARG A 521 3.64 18.42 -1.01
C ARG A 521 3.29 19.90 -0.92
N PHE A 522 2.06 20.20 -1.31
CA PHE A 522 1.39 21.48 -1.07
C PHE A 522 0.29 21.27 -0.04
N ASP A 523 0.33 22.01 1.04
CA ASP A 523 -0.77 22.14 1.99
C ASP A 523 -1.36 23.54 1.84
N LEU A 524 -2.65 23.61 1.61
CA LEU A 524 -3.39 24.87 1.50
C LEU A 524 -4.39 24.95 2.64
N GLN A 525 -4.38 26.03 3.39
CA GLN A 525 -5.35 26.32 4.43
C GLN A 525 -6.25 27.47 3.97
N VAL A 526 -7.55 27.25 3.99
CA VAL A 526 -8.50 28.15 3.36
C VAL A 526 -9.64 28.54 4.29
N GLY A 527 -10.06 29.80 4.16
CA GLY A 527 -11.28 30.34 4.75
C GLY A 527 -11.23 30.54 6.28
N SER A 528 -12.38 30.89 6.80
CA SER A 528 -12.72 31.06 8.21
C SER A 528 -13.96 30.21 8.53
N GLU A 529 -14.42 30.19 9.80
CA GLU A 529 -15.68 29.52 10.17
C GLU A 529 -16.85 29.98 9.30
N GLY A 530 -16.98 31.28 9.07
CA GLY A 530 -18.06 31.83 8.21
C GLY A 530 -17.89 31.53 6.74
N ASP A 531 -16.64 31.40 6.26
CA ASP A 531 -16.37 31.09 4.85
C ASP A 531 -16.62 29.61 4.52
N LEU A 532 -16.38 28.71 5.45
CA LEU A 532 -16.48 27.27 5.26
C LEU A 532 -17.86 26.70 5.62
N LYS A 533 -18.66 27.47 6.36
CA LYS A 533 -20.01 27.06 6.71
C LYS A 533 -20.82 26.66 5.45
N ASP A 534 -21.42 25.48 5.49
CA ASP A 534 -22.19 24.86 4.41
C ASP A 534 -21.40 24.58 3.10
N ARG A 535 -20.05 24.65 3.13
CA ARG A 535 -19.19 24.47 1.94
C ARG A 535 -18.19 23.34 2.06
N LEU A 536 -18.14 22.65 3.19
CA LEU A 536 -17.13 21.61 3.41
C LEU A 536 -17.22 20.45 2.42
N VAL A 537 -18.42 20.00 2.05
CA VAL A 537 -18.59 18.94 1.04
C VAL A 537 -18.04 19.39 -0.33
N ALA A 538 -18.25 20.66 -0.68
CA ALA A 538 -17.67 21.24 -1.91
C ALA A 538 -16.13 21.32 -1.82
N LEU A 539 -15.60 21.63 -0.65
CA LEU A 539 -14.15 21.66 -0.38
C LEU A 539 -13.54 20.25 -0.46
N HIS A 540 -14.21 19.23 0.09
CA HIS A 540 -13.71 17.87 0.12
C HIS A 540 -13.65 17.20 -1.27
N ILE A 541 -14.60 17.53 -2.15
CA ILE A 541 -14.55 17.02 -3.53
C ILE A 541 -13.59 17.83 -4.41
N LEU A 542 -13.29 19.08 -4.05
CA LEU A 542 -12.52 20.03 -4.87
C LEU A 542 -11.17 19.47 -5.35
N PRO A 543 -10.28 18.88 -4.52
CA PRO A 543 -9.00 18.37 -5.01
C PRO A 543 -9.14 17.30 -6.08
N ARG A 544 -10.16 16.44 -5.95
CA ARG A 544 -10.45 15.39 -6.93
C ARG A 544 -10.91 15.97 -8.27
N VAL A 545 -11.71 17.07 -8.23
CA VAL A 545 -12.17 17.78 -9.44
C VAL A 545 -11.02 18.52 -10.10
N MET A 546 -10.13 19.17 -9.33
CA MET A 546 -8.97 19.87 -9.86
C MET A 546 -8.02 18.94 -10.64
N LEU A 547 -7.93 17.68 -10.26
CA LEU A 547 -7.12 16.67 -10.93
C LEU A 547 -7.76 16.11 -12.23
N ARG A 548 -8.98 16.55 -12.59
CA ARG A 548 -9.70 16.11 -13.79
C ARG A 548 -9.48 16.99 -15.01
N GLY A 549 -8.48 17.84 -14.99
CA GLY A 549 -8.06 18.68 -16.10
C GLY A 549 -7.79 20.12 -15.72
N THR A 550 -7.07 20.79 -16.55
CA THR A 550 -6.70 22.20 -16.44
C THR A 550 -7.24 22.99 -17.62
N LYS A 551 -6.99 24.27 -17.65
CA LYS A 551 -7.32 25.12 -18.83
C LYS A 551 -6.48 24.78 -20.06
N LYS A 552 -5.33 24.09 -19.88
CA LYS A 552 -4.41 23.72 -20.98
C LYS A 552 -4.53 22.25 -21.38
N HIS A 553 -4.83 21.38 -20.40
CA HIS A 553 -4.88 19.94 -20.57
C HIS A 553 -6.23 19.41 -20.12
N ASP A 554 -6.91 18.69 -20.98
CA ASP A 554 -8.04 17.86 -20.55
C ASP A 554 -7.54 16.72 -19.63
N TYR A 555 -8.48 15.94 -19.12
CA TYR A 555 -8.14 14.88 -18.14
C TYR A 555 -7.20 13.83 -18.73
N LEU A 556 -7.38 13.46 -19.99
CA LEU A 556 -6.52 12.48 -20.67
C LEU A 556 -5.10 13.04 -20.87
N ALA A 557 -5.00 14.22 -21.48
CA ALA A 557 -3.73 14.87 -21.74
C ALA A 557 -2.97 15.16 -20.45
N LEU A 558 -3.66 15.56 -19.38
CA LEU A 558 -3.04 15.78 -18.07
C LEU A 558 -2.40 14.49 -17.51
N ASN A 559 -3.13 13.37 -17.57
CA ASN A 559 -2.60 12.08 -17.11
C ASN A 559 -1.43 11.60 -17.98
N ASP A 560 -1.49 11.82 -19.30
CA ASP A 560 -0.38 11.50 -20.18
C ASP A 560 0.88 12.34 -19.83
N GLN A 561 0.71 13.63 -19.56
CA GLN A 561 1.83 14.47 -19.12
C GLN A 561 2.40 14.05 -17.77
N LEU A 562 1.56 13.71 -16.80
CA LEU A 562 2.01 13.17 -15.51
C LEU A 562 2.78 11.85 -15.69
N ALA A 563 2.31 10.97 -16.58
CA ALA A 563 2.99 9.72 -16.88
C ALA A 563 4.35 9.95 -17.58
N LEU A 564 4.39 10.80 -18.62
CA LEU A 564 5.61 11.13 -19.35
C LEU A 564 6.68 11.79 -18.46
N THR A 565 6.26 12.56 -17.48
CA THR A 565 7.14 13.17 -16.48
C THR A 565 7.46 12.27 -15.30
N LYS A 566 7.01 11.01 -15.33
CA LYS A 566 7.17 10.05 -14.21
C LYS A 566 6.65 10.63 -12.88
N THR A 567 5.58 11.40 -12.95
CA THR A 567 5.02 12.11 -11.80
C THR A 567 3.76 11.39 -11.31
N SER A 568 3.74 11.07 -10.02
CA SER A 568 2.52 10.77 -9.29
C SER A 568 2.07 12.06 -8.59
N PHE A 569 0.81 12.45 -8.76
CA PHE A 569 0.26 13.63 -8.11
C PHE A 569 -1.19 13.39 -7.72
N TYR A 570 -1.52 13.59 -6.46
CA TYR A 570 -2.85 13.36 -5.93
C TYR A 570 -3.25 14.46 -4.95
N GLY A 571 -4.56 14.67 -4.79
CA GLY A 571 -5.10 15.67 -3.89
C GLY A 571 -6.17 15.09 -2.97
N MET A 572 -6.24 15.60 -1.76
CA MET A 572 -7.22 15.20 -0.75
C MET A 572 -7.64 16.36 0.14
N SER A 573 -8.88 16.30 0.58
CA SER A 573 -9.47 17.09 1.66
C SER A 573 -10.60 16.24 2.21
N ASP A 574 -10.60 16.02 3.51
CA ASP A 574 -11.55 15.12 4.17
C ASP A 574 -11.96 15.67 5.54
N TRP A 575 -12.99 15.09 6.13
CA TRP A 575 -13.41 15.37 7.50
C TRP A 575 -12.24 15.15 8.48
N SER A 576 -11.99 16.11 9.32
CA SER A 576 -10.85 16.13 10.22
C SER A 576 -11.21 16.74 11.57
N LEU A 577 -10.61 16.21 12.62
CA LEU A 577 -10.63 16.78 13.97
C LEU A 577 -9.61 17.92 14.16
N ASP A 578 -8.83 18.23 13.11
CA ASP A 578 -7.68 19.14 13.21
C ASP A 578 -7.90 20.43 12.42
N ASN A 579 -8.24 20.35 11.15
CA ASN A 579 -8.47 21.51 10.28
C ASN A 579 -9.43 21.19 9.15
N PRO A 580 -10.71 21.55 9.24
CA PRO A 580 -11.67 21.27 8.19
C PRO A 580 -11.43 22.06 6.88
N GLY A 581 -10.67 23.16 6.95
CA GLY A 581 -10.30 23.99 5.80
C GLY A 581 -8.95 23.62 5.17
N LYS A 582 -8.51 22.36 5.26
CA LYS A 582 -7.23 21.92 4.72
C LYS A 582 -7.38 21.15 3.41
N ILE A 583 -6.57 21.53 2.43
CA ILE A 583 -6.41 20.82 1.16
C ILE A 583 -4.94 20.40 1.04
N ILE A 584 -4.71 19.15 0.71
CA ILE A 584 -3.37 18.58 0.55
C ILE A 584 -3.21 18.09 -0.88
N PHE A 585 -2.11 18.45 -1.52
CA PHE A 585 -1.65 17.83 -2.75
C PHE A 585 -0.26 17.26 -2.53
N SER A 586 -0.07 16.01 -2.86
CA SER A 586 1.21 15.32 -2.74
C SER A 586 1.68 14.77 -4.08
N GLY A 587 2.96 14.86 -4.33
CA GLY A 587 3.56 14.39 -5.56
C GLY A 587 4.90 13.71 -5.34
N THR A 588 5.23 12.83 -6.27
CA THR A 588 6.54 12.18 -6.36
C THR A 588 6.97 12.15 -7.82
N THR A 589 8.21 12.51 -8.08
CA THR A 589 8.82 12.45 -9.40
C THR A 589 10.31 12.11 -9.28
N VAL A 590 11.05 12.15 -10.37
CA VAL A 590 12.53 12.04 -10.37
C VAL A 590 13.15 13.40 -10.67
N ALA A 591 14.36 13.64 -10.17
CA ALA A 591 15.05 14.95 -10.30
C ALA A 591 15.09 15.47 -11.75
N ALA A 592 15.33 14.59 -12.73
CA ALA A 592 15.38 14.94 -14.14
C ALA A 592 14.06 15.54 -14.69
N ASN A 593 12.95 15.24 -14.03
CA ASN A 593 11.61 15.71 -14.44
C ASN A 593 10.99 16.71 -13.45
N LEU A 594 11.73 17.08 -12.39
CA LEU A 594 11.18 17.90 -11.30
C LEU A 594 10.55 19.21 -11.81
N ASP A 595 11.24 19.93 -12.70
CA ASP A 595 10.72 21.20 -13.22
C ASP A 595 9.35 21.01 -13.91
N LYS A 596 9.24 20.01 -14.79
CA LYS A 596 8.00 19.72 -15.48
C LYS A 596 6.88 19.24 -14.53
N ALA A 597 7.26 18.45 -13.53
CA ALA A 597 6.32 17.99 -12.49
C ALA A 597 5.75 19.17 -11.68
N ILE A 598 6.60 20.12 -11.30
CA ILE A 598 6.19 21.32 -10.58
C ILE A 598 5.33 22.25 -11.47
N ASP A 599 5.67 22.40 -12.74
CA ASP A 599 4.85 23.15 -13.68
C ASP A 599 3.44 22.56 -13.81
N LEU A 600 3.33 21.22 -13.96
CA LEU A 600 2.05 20.55 -13.99
C LEU A 600 1.30 20.68 -12.67
N ALA A 601 1.97 20.49 -11.54
CA ALA A 601 1.35 20.64 -10.22
C ALA A 601 0.81 22.06 -10.02
N THR A 602 1.60 23.09 -10.34
CA THR A 602 1.17 24.49 -10.21
C THR A 602 0.08 24.87 -11.21
N GLU A 603 0.08 24.27 -12.39
CA GLU A 603 -1.01 24.42 -13.36
C GLU A 603 -2.32 23.82 -12.81
N ILE A 604 -2.28 22.60 -12.24
CA ILE A 604 -3.45 21.99 -11.59
C ILE A 604 -3.97 22.89 -10.47
N LEU A 605 -3.07 23.42 -9.65
CA LEU A 605 -3.44 24.27 -8.52
C LEU A 605 -4.06 25.61 -8.95
N THR A 606 -3.54 26.23 -10.00
CA THR A 606 -3.91 27.60 -10.38
C THR A 606 -4.90 27.71 -11.55
N GLN A 607 -5.01 26.67 -12.36
CA GLN A 607 -5.80 26.70 -13.60
C GLN A 607 -6.68 25.45 -13.81
N PRO A 608 -7.40 24.97 -12.78
CA PRO A 608 -8.31 23.83 -12.97
C PRO A 608 -9.43 24.18 -13.96
N SER A 609 -9.84 23.21 -14.75
CA SER A 609 -10.86 23.40 -15.79
C SER A 609 -12.29 23.48 -15.25
N PHE A 610 -12.57 22.73 -14.19
CA PHE A 610 -13.93 22.53 -13.66
C PHE A 610 -14.91 22.04 -14.74
N ASP A 611 -14.48 21.09 -15.55
CA ASP A 611 -15.29 20.47 -16.56
C ASP A 611 -16.57 19.84 -15.96
N PRO A 612 -17.76 20.18 -16.42
CA PRO A 612 -19.00 19.68 -15.83
C PRO A 612 -19.18 18.16 -15.97
N GLN A 613 -18.71 17.56 -17.05
CA GLN A 613 -18.80 16.12 -17.25
C GLN A 613 -17.87 15.40 -16.28
N GLN A 614 -16.61 15.86 -16.16
CA GLN A 614 -15.65 15.31 -15.22
C GLN A 614 -16.09 15.49 -13.77
N PHE A 615 -16.71 16.63 -13.44
CA PHE A 615 -17.31 16.84 -12.13
C PHE A 615 -18.41 15.80 -11.83
N GLN A 616 -19.29 15.50 -12.78
CA GLN A 616 -20.35 14.50 -12.58
C GLN A 616 -19.75 13.11 -12.34
N LEU A 617 -18.70 12.73 -13.07
CA LEU A 617 -18.00 11.45 -12.84
C LEU A 617 -17.40 11.38 -11.44
N VAL A 618 -16.66 12.41 -11.01
CA VAL A 618 -16.08 12.48 -9.65
C VAL A 618 -17.16 12.42 -8.58
N LYS A 619 -18.27 13.14 -8.81
CA LYS A 619 -19.42 13.13 -7.89
C LYS A 619 -20.05 11.74 -7.78
N GLN A 620 -20.24 11.05 -8.90
CA GLN A 620 -20.75 9.67 -8.92
C GLN A 620 -19.82 8.69 -8.24
N GLU A 621 -18.52 8.78 -8.52
CA GLU A 621 -17.50 7.96 -7.85
C GLU A 621 -17.50 8.19 -6.33
N TYR A 622 -17.64 9.43 -5.90
CA TYR A 622 -17.66 9.76 -4.47
C TYR A 622 -18.96 9.29 -3.81
N LEU A 623 -20.11 9.45 -4.47
CA LEU A 623 -21.40 8.94 -3.99
C LEU A 623 -21.40 7.41 -3.87
N ALA A 624 -20.83 6.71 -4.84
CA ALA A 624 -20.71 5.25 -4.78
C ALA A 624 -19.88 4.82 -3.54
N ARG A 625 -18.76 5.48 -3.34
CA ARG A 625 -17.88 5.22 -2.19
C ARG A 625 -18.54 5.50 -0.84
N LEU A 626 -19.32 6.59 -0.73
CA LEU A 626 -20.08 6.88 0.49
C LEU A 626 -21.19 5.86 0.73
N LYS A 627 -21.84 5.38 -0.34
CA LYS A 627 -22.89 4.33 -0.22
C LYS A 627 -22.31 2.99 0.23
N GLU A 628 -21.10 2.66 -0.20
CA GLU A 628 -20.36 1.51 0.29
C GLU A 628 -19.96 1.72 1.77
N ALA A 629 -19.38 2.88 2.09
CA ALA A 629 -18.99 3.25 3.45
C ALA A 629 -20.16 3.25 4.46
N ALA A 630 -21.39 3.55 4.02
CA ALA A 630 -22.57 3.49 4.88
C ALA A 630 -22.94 2.08 5.38
N LEU A 631 -22.32 1.06 4.83
CA LEU A 631 -22.53 -0.35 5.18
C LEU A 631 -21.24 -1.02 5.67
N ASP A 632 -20.16 -0.29 5.64
CA ASP A 632 -18.87 -0.80 6.08
C ASP A 632 -18.66 -0.56 7.58
N PRO A 633 -18.38 -1.61 8.38
CA PRO A 633 -18.21 -1.49 9.82
C PRO A 633 -17.14 -0.49 10.24
N ASP A 634 -16.00 -0.46 9.53
CA ASP A 634 -14.90 0.47 9.86
C ASP A 634 -15.26 1.92 9.57
N SER A 635 -15.85 2.17 8.41
CA SER A 635 -16.29 3.51 8.00
C SER A 635 -17.32 4.11 8.96
N LEU A 636 -18.27 3.29 9.42
CA LEU A 636 -19.29 3.71 10.38
C LEU A 636 -18.71 4.04 11.73
N THR A 637 -17.86 3.16 12.28
CA THR A 637 -17.23 3.39 13.58
C THR A 637 -16.25 4.57 13.55
N SER A 638 -15.48 4.73 12.48
CA SER A 638 -14.58 5.86 12.27
C SER A 638 -15.32 7.20 12.15
N ARG A 639 -16.43 7.23 11.41
CA ARG A 639 -17.28 8.42 11.30
C ARG A 639 -17.88 8.81 12.66
N GLU A 640 -18.43 7.84 13.36
CA GLU A 640 -19.05 8.09 14.67
C GLU A 640 -18.02 8.45 15.74
N PHE A 641 -16.79 7.91 15.66
CA PHE A 641 -15.67 8.36 16.49
C PHE A 641 -15.45 9.87 16.36
N MET A 642 -15.32 10.39 15.14
CA MET A 642 -15.12 11.82 14.94
C MET A 642 -16.30 12.65 15.44
N ARG A 643 -17.54 12.20 15.22
CA ARG A 643 -18.76 12.85 15.70
C ARG A 643 -18.82 12.89 17.22
N THR A 644 -18.48 11.78 17.87
CA THR A 644 -18.42 11.66 19.31
C THR A 644 -17.36 12.57 19.93
N MET A 645 -16.25 12.81 19.24
CA MET A 645 -15.22 13.73 19.70
C MET A 645 -15.63 15.20 19.59
N VAL A 646 -16.33 15.58 18.52
CA VAL A 646 -16.63 16.99 18.23
C VAL A 646 -17.87 17.50 18.97
N GLN A 647 -18.92 16.72 19.10
CA GLN A 647 -20.15 16.99 19.84
C GLN A 647 -20.80 18.37 19.57
N VAL A 648 -20.88 18.79 18.33
CA VAL A 648 -21.53 20.03 17.91
C VAL A 648 -22.80 19.78 17.12
N ALA A 649 -23.73 20.73 17.14
CA ALA A 649 -25.00 20.65 16.43
C ALA A 649 -24.83 20.87 14.90
N PRO A 650 -25.73 20.36 14.06
CA PRO A 650 -25.79 20.70 12.65
C PRO A 650 -25.82 22.22 12.44
N GLY A 651 -25.05 22.70 11.46
CA GLY A 651 -24.88 24.12 11.15
C GLY A 651 -23.64 24.76 11.78
N ASP A 652 -22.94 24.12 12.70
CA ASP A 652 -21.59 24.47 13.07
C ASP A 652 -20.61 23.98 11.99
N VAL A 653 -19.59 24.75 11.67
CA VAL A 653 -18.57 24.37 10.68
C VAL A 653 -17.79 23.11 11.07
N ARG A 654 -17.71 22.79 12.36
CA ARG A 654 -17.06 21.59 12.91
C ARG A 654 -17.94 20.36 12.83
N TYR A 655 -19.24 20.54 12.50
CA TYR A 655 -20.17 19.43 12.42
C TYR A 655 -19.73 18.39 11.40
N ILE A 656 -19.56 17.17 11.85
CA ILE A 656 -19.26 16.03 10.99
C ILE A 656 -20.58 15.33 10.68
N PRO A 657 -21.06 15.36 9.44
CA PRO A 657 -22.32 14.72 9.05
C PRO A 657 -22.22 13.20 9.17
N THR A 658 -23.35 12.54 9.34
CA THR A 658 -23.43 11.10 9.09
C THR A 658 -23.11 10.83 7.61
N ILE A 659 -22.80 9.58 7.29
CA ILE A 659 -22.53 9.22 5.89
C ILE A 659 -23.76 9.48 5.02
N GLU A 660 -24.97 9.21 5.53
CA GLU A 660 -26.23 9.48 4.84
C GLU A 660 -26.52 10.98 4.65
N GLU A 661 -26.16 11.80 5.63
CA GLU A 661 -26.26 13.25 5.51
C GLU A 661 -25.29 13.78 4.45
N GLU A 662 -24.05 13.29 4.45
CA GLU A 662 -23.07 13.66 3.45
C GLU A 662 -23.49 13.24 2.04
N ILE A 663 -24.07 12.05 1.87
CA ILE A 663 -24.65 11.62 0.59
C ILE A 663 -25.69 12.64 0.12
N LYS A 664 -26.64 13.04 0.99
CA LYS A 664 -27.69 14.01 0.64
C LYS A 664 -27.12 15.38 0.27
N LEU A 665 -26.07 15.82 0.94
CA LEU A 665 -25.38 17.08 0.64
C LEU A 665 -24.66 16.98 -0.71
N LEU A 666 -23.96 15.89 -0.94
CA LEU A 666 -23.24 15.64 -2.18
C LEU A 666 -24.18 15.47 -3.38
N GLU A 667 -25.36 14.86 -3.21
CA GLU A 667 -26.38 14.76 -4.26
C GLU A 667 -26.89 16.11 -4.77
N LYS A 668 -26.91 17.12 -3.90
CA LYS A 668 -27.31 18.48 -4.26
C LYS A 668 -26.18 19.34 -4.84
N LEU A 669 -24.95 18.93 -4.63
CA LEU A 669 -23.77 19.71 -4.99
C LEU A 669 -23.65 19.88 -6.51
N THR A 670 -23.31 21.07 -6.94
CA THR A 670 -23.06 21.43 -8.34
C THR A 670 -21.60 21.79 -8.61
N VAL A 671 -21.19 21.75 -9.87
CA VAL A 671 -19.84 22.20 -10.26
C VAL A 671 -19.62 23.68 -9.93
N ASN A 672 -20.67 24.49 -9.97
CA ASN A 672 -20.59 25.91 -9.62
C ASN A 672 -20.32 26.14 -8.14
N ASP A 673 -20.82 25.28 -7.25
CA ASP A 673 -20.52 25.35 -5.83
C ASP A 673 -19.02 25.07 -5.58
N VAL A 674 -18.47 24.05 -6.23
CA VAL A 674 -17.04 23.70 -6.14
C VAL A 674 -16.17 24.82 -6.74
N LYS A 675 -16.56 25.34 -7.90
CA LYS A 675 -15.88 26.47 -8.54
C LYS A 675 -15.95 27.76 -7.68
N ALA A 676 -17.06 27.98 -6.98
CA ALA A 676 -17.23 29.10 -6.07
C ALA A 676 -16.31 28.96 -4.82
N VAL A 677 -16.16 27.75 -4.26
CA VAL A 677 -15.20 27.49 -3.17
C VAL A 677 -13.78 27.76 -3.63
N TYR A 678 -13.37 27.23 -4.78
CA TYR A 678 -12.06 27.49 -5.34
C TYR A 678 -11.81 28.99 -5.54
N SER A 679 -12.68 29.66 -6.30
CA SER A 679 -12.48 31.07 -6.68
C SER A 679 -12.52 32.05 -5.50
N LYS A 680 -13.23 31.71 -4.42
CA LYS A 680 -13.39 32.59 -3.25
C LYS A 680 -12.40 32.33 -2.13
N LEU A 681 -11.82 31.12 -2.05
CA LEU A 681 -11.05 30.71 -0.86
C LEU A 681 -9.64 30.22 -1.20
N VAL A 682 -9.43 29.56 -2.35
CA VAL A 682 -8.18 28.86 -2.62
C VAL A 682 -7.10 29.78 -3.16
N GLY A 683 -5.94 29.69 -2.56
CA GLY A 683 -4.72 30.42 -2.96
C GLY A 683 -3.54 30.07 -2.04
N GLY A 684 -2.41 30.69 -2.28
CA GLY A 684 -1.16 30.33 -1.62
C GLY A 684 -0.87 31.04 -0.30
N SER A 685 -1.70 32.06 0.11
CA SER A 685 -1.30 32.96 1.23
C SER A 685 -1.13 32.29 2.59
N ALA A 686 -1.89 31.23 2.87
CA ALA A 686 -1.69 30.37 4.04
C ALA A 686 -1.26 28.97 3.61
N GLY A 687 -0.53 28.89 2.50
CA GLY A 687 -0.02 27.65 1.95
C GLY A 687 1.37 27.29 2.44
N GLN A 688 1.70 26.05 2.24
CA GLN A 688 3.05 25.54 2.44
C GLN A 688 3.41 24.61 1.30
N PHE A 689 4.70 24.64 0.94
CA PHE A 689 5.28 23.68 0.02
C PHE A 689 6.50 23.04 0.68
N VAL A 690 6.52 21.73 0.67
CA VAL A 690 7.65 20.96 1.20
C VAL A 690 8.16 20.05 0.10
N ALA A 691 9.47 19.96 -0.07
CA ALA A 691 10.08 19.00 -0.99
C ALA A 691 11.35 18.39 -0.37
N VAL A 692 11.50 17.08 -0.58
CA VAL A 692 12.64 16.28 -0.12
C VAL A 692 13.09 15.39 -1.28
N GLY A 693 14.37 15.41 -1.59
CA GLY A 693 14.96 14.60 -2.65
C GLY A 693 16.11 15.25 -3.37
N ASP A 694 16.48 14.73 -4.52
CA ASP A 694 17.56 15.29 -5.35
C ASP A 694 17.07 16.56 -6.08
N LEU A 695 17.21 17.67 -5.38
CA LEU A 695 16.74 18.98 -5.81
C LEU A 695 17.74 20.10 -5.51
N GLU A 696 17.68 21.16 -6.30
CA GLU A 696 18.40 22.40 -6.06
C GLU A 696 17.45 23.45 -5.47
N PRO A 697 17.58 23.81 -4.19
CA PRO A 697 16.61 24.68 -3.51
C PRO A 697 16.37 26.02 -4.19
N GLU A 698 17.43 26.72 -4.59
CA GLU A 698 17.30 28.05 -5.21
C GLU A 698 16.64 28.01 -6.58
N ARG A 699 16.93 26.95 -7.37
CA ARG A 699 16.27 26.72 -8.67
C ARG A 699 14.78 26.46 -8.49
N LEU A 700 14.44 25.53 -7.57
CA LEU A 700 13.05 25.18 -7.28
C LEU A 700 12.26 26.36 -6.72
N LYS A 701 12.85 27.12 -5.79
CA LYS A 701 12.27 28.36 -5.26
C LYS A 701 12.01 29.40 -6.36
N LYS A 702 12.96 29.58 -7.27
CA LYS A 702 12.80 30.49 -8.42
C LYS A 702 11.62 30.05 -9.31
N GLN A 703 11.52 28.77 -9.61
CA GLN A 703 10.41 28.22 -10.40
C GLN A 703 9.05 28.42 -9.71
N LEU A 704 8.96 28.06 -8.42
CA LEU A 704 7.76 28.28 -7.63
C LEU A 704 7.38 29.76 -7.56
N ASN A 705 8.37 30.64 -7.41
CA ASN A 705 8.10 32.08 -7.42
C ASN A 705 7.55 32.55 -8.77
N ALA A 706 8.05 32.02 -9.87
CA ALA A 706 7.57 32.36 -11.21
C ALA A 706 6.14 31.87 -11.47
N SER A 707 5.77 30.69 -10.94
CA SER A 707 4.48 30.04 -11.20
C SER A 707 3.38 30.45 -10.21
N ILE A 708 3.69 30.46 -8.90
CA ILE A 708 2.73 30.70 -7.81
C ILE A 708 3.14 31.82 -6.83
N GLY A 709 4.23 32.52 -7.11
CA GLY A 709 4.72 33.59 -6.23
C GLY A 709 3.73 34.73 -6.00
N GLN A 710 2.79 34.94 -6.91
CA GLN A 710 1.72 35.94 -6.79
C GLN A 710 0.32 35.31 -6.54
N TRP A 711 0.23 33.99 -6.40
CA TRP A 711 -1.03 33.29 -6.21
C TRP A 711 -1.54 33.45 -4.77
N ARG A 712 -2.25 34.53 -4.53
CA ARG A 712 -2.77 34.90 -3.21
C ARG A 712 -4.17 34.33 -2.97
N SER A 713 -4.44 33.94 -1.73
CA SER A 713 -5.79 33.56 -1.30
C SER A 713 -6.71 34.77 -1.35
N PRO A 714 -7.89 34.68 -1.97
CA PRO A 714 -8.84 35.81 -2.02
C PRO A 714 -9.34 36.23 -0.65
N LYS A 715 -9.32 35.35 0.31
CA LYS A 715 -9.66 35.60 1.71
C LYS A 715 -8.56 35.11 2.64
N ALA A 716 -8.37 35.80 3.74
CA ALA A 716 -7.42 35.41 4.76
C ALA A 716 -7.90 34.14 5.47
N PHE A 717 -6.99 33.21 5.66
CA PHE A 717 -7.24 32.03 6.50
C PHE A 717 -7.36 32.42 7.97
N GLN A 718 -8.32 31.83 8.64
CA GLN A 718 -8.47 31.88 10.09
C GLN A 718 -8.62 30.46 10.65
N ALA A 719 -7.76 30.10 11.59
CA ALA A 719 -7.79 28.77 12.16
C ALA A 719 -9.12 28.49 12.88
N ILE A 720 -9.71 27.36 12.61
CA ILE A 720 -10.89 26.85 13.30
C ILE A 720 -10.39 26.04 14.48
N THR A 721 -10.72 26.44 15.67
CA THR A 721 -10.29 25.78 16.90
C THR A 721 -11.38 24.84 17.41
N TYR A 722 -10.94 23.73 17.91
CA TYR A 722 -11.75 22.77 18.66
C TYR A 722 -11.51 22.96 20.16
N LYS A 723 -12.46 22.55 20.96
CA LYS A 723 -12.33 22.58 22.44
C LYS A 723 -12.55 21.18 22.96
N HIS A 724 -11.78 20.83 23.94
CA HIS A 724 -12.00 19.59 24.67
C HIS A 724 -13.41 19.57 25.27
N GLN A 725 -14.11 18.46 25.05
CA GLN A 725 -15.38 18.15 25.67
C GLN A 725 -15.34 16.71 26.16
N PRO A 726 -15.75 16.43 27.41
CA PRO A 726 -15.85 15.08 27.91
C PRO A 726 -16.80 14.26 27.02
N VAL A 727 -16.38 13.08 26.64
CA VAL A 727 -17.23 12.16 25.89
C VAL A 727 -18.18 11.48 26.87
N LYS A 728 -19.47 11.45 26.55
CA LYS A 728 -20.44 10.77 27.37
C LYS A 728 -20.26 9.25 27.28
N ALA A 729 -20.03 8.60 28.43
CA ALA A 729 -19.95 7.15 28.46
C ALA A 729 -21.27 6.53 27.94
N GLY A 730 -21.13 5.49 27.12
CA GLY A 730 -22.26 4.83 26.49
C GLY A 730 -21.83 3.88 25.38
N VAL A 731 -22.83 3.21 24.78
CA VAL A 731 -22.62 2.29 23.66
C VAL A 731 -23.47 2.72 22.48
N THR A 732 -22.83 2.94 21.33
CA THR A 732 -23.46 3.17 20.03
C THR A 732 -23.20 1.97 19.15
N THR A 733 -24.26 1.36 18.60
CA THR A 733 -24.13 0.15 17.80
C THR A 733 -24.83 0.31 16.45
N PHE A 734 -24.04 0.22 15.38
CA PHE A 734 -24.54 0.15 14.00
C PHE A 734 -24.84 -1.30 13.61
N ASN A 735 -25.92 -1.49 12.88
CA ASN A 735 -26.20 -2.79 12.29
C ASN A 735 -25.68 -2.83 10.85
N THR A 736 -24.82 -3.77 10.55
CA THR A 736 -24.25 -4.01 9.22
C THR A 736 -24.65 -5.41 8.73
N PRO A 737 -25.87 -5.55 8.18
CA PRO A 737 -26.40 -6.86 7.78
C PRO A 737 -25.46 -7.57 6.81
N ASP A 738 -25.34 -8.88 6.98
CA ASP A 738 -24.59 -9.80 6.12
C ASP A 738 -23.06 -9.56 6.10
N LYS A 739 -22.53 -8.62 6.89
CA LYS A 739 -21.09 -8.44 7.06
C LYS A 739 -20.52 -9.47 8.02
N LYS A 740 -19.48 -10.19 7.57
CA LYS A 740 -18.79 -11.20 8.37
C LYS A 740 -17.79 -10.63 9.37
N GLY A 741 -17.27 -9.44 9.10
CA GLY A 741 -16.43 -8.69 10.01
C GLY A 741 -17.22 -7.67 10.80
N ALA A 742 -16.76 -7.39 12.01
CA ALA A 742 -17.27 -6.36 12.89
C ALA A 742 -16.12 -5.44 13.33
N ASN A 743 -16.45 -4.19 13.65
CA ASN A 743 -15.50 -3.24 14.20
C ASN A 743 -15.93 -2.76 15.58
N VAL A 744 -14.96 -2.63 16.48
CA VAL A 744 -15.11 -2.12 17.84
C VAL A 744 -14.16 -0.94 18.02
N SER A 745 -14.68 0.20 18.47
CA SER A 745 -13.90 1.35 18.91
C SER A 745 -14.29 1.72 20.33
N VAL A 746 -13.31 1.81 21.22
CA VAL A 746 -13.46 2.23 22.62
C VAL A 746 -12.64 3.50 22.77
N LEU A 747 -13.29 4.59 23.13
CA LEU A 747 -12.66 5.91 23.13
C LEU A 747 -12.96 6.70 24.41
N GLN A 748 -12.03 7.60 24.74
CA GLN A 748 -12.12 8.61 25.79
C GLN A 748 -11.57 9.93 25.24
N ALA A 749 -12.27 11.05 25.47
CA ALA A 749 -11.69 12.35 25.22
C ALA A 749 -10.68 12.69 26.33
N VAL A 750 -9.55 13.25 25.95
CA VAL A 750 -8.46 13.60 26.87
C VAL A 750 -8.05 15.04 26.61
N ALA A 751 -8.04 15.86 27.67
CA ALA A 751 -7.51 17.22 27.57
C ALA A 751 -5.97 17.17 27.46
N LEU A 752 -5.44 17.07 26.25
CA LEU A 752 -4.02 16.84 26.03
C LEU A 752 -3.51 17.53 24.77
N LYS A 753 -2.52 18.40 24.94
CA LYS A 753 -1.71 18.99 23.86
C LYS A 753 -0.36 18.28 23.74
N ASP A 754 0.25 18.36 22.57
CA ASP A 754 1.62 17.86 22.38
C ASP A 754 2.70 18.69 23.10
N THR A 755 2.33 19.84 23.65
CA THR A 755 3.16 20.69 24.51
C THR A 755 2.95 20.44 26.01
N ASP A 756 2.04 19.53 26.37
CA ASP A 756 1.79 19.17 27.77
C ASP A 756 3.05 18.50 28.38
N PRO A 757 3.44 18.86 29.61
CA PRO A 757 4.58 18.23 30.29
C PRO A 757 4.48 16.70 30.41
N ASN A 758 3.27 16.15 30.48
CA ASN A 758 3.03 14.69 30.52
C ASN A 758 3.09 14.03 29.16
N TYR A 759 3.10 14.79 28.08
CA TYR A 759 3.01 14.22 26.72
C TYR A 759 4.15 13.23 26.39
N PRO A 760 5.43 13.49 26.75
CA PRO A 760 6.49 12.49 26.51
C PRO A 760 6.21 11.15 27.19
N ALA A 761 5.69 11.15 28.40
CA ALA A 761 5.32 9.96 29.16
C ALA A 761 4.12 9.25 28.52
N LEU A 762 3.08 10.00 28.15
CA LEU A 762 1.89 9.46 27.49
C LEU A 762 2.18 8.94 26.08
N ARG A 763 3.16 9.50 25.38
CA ARG A 763 3.60 9.02 24.08
C ARG A 763 4.18 7.61 24.16
N ILE A 764 4.98 7.33 25.20
CA ILE A 764 5.50 5.99 25.44
C ILE A 764 4.41 5.06 25.98
N ALA A 765 3.57 5.54 26.89
CA ALA A 765 2.41 4.79 27.38
C ALA A 765 1.49 4.33 26.22
N SER A 766 1.27 5.21 25.24
CA SER A 766 0.52 4.89 24.01
C SER A 766 1.15 3.72 23.21
N ASN A 767 2.46 3.69 23.09
CA ASN A 767 3.14 2.58 22.40
C ASN A 767 2.96 1.26 23.13
N ILE A 768 3.11 1.26 24.45
CA ILE A 768 2.91 0.06 25.28
C ILE A 768 1.45 -0.43 25.21
N LEU A 769 0.49 0.51 25.24
CA LEU A 769 -0.92 0.16 25.24
C LEU A 769 -1.34 -0.54 23.95
N GLY A 770 -0.96 0.00 22.78
CA GLY A 770 -1.61 -0.46 21.56
C GLY A 770 -0.83 -0.29 20.25
N THR A 771 0.46 0.11 20.27
CA THR A 771 1.22 0.25 19.03
C THR A 771 2.12 -0.96 18.80
N GLY A 772 1.81 -1.73 17.78
CA GLY A 772 2.60 -2.90 17.36
C GLY A 772 2.22 -4.21 18.06
N GLY A 773 2.82 -5.31 17.60
CA GLY A 773 2.44 -6.69 17.94
C GLY A 773 2.78 -7.11 19.38
N THR A 774 3.61 -6.37 20.11
CA THR A 774 3.91 -6.62 21.52
C THR A 774 3.10 -5.72 22.47
N SER A 775 2.25 -4.87 21.92
CA SER A 775 1.39 -4.00 22.73
C SER A 775 0.34 -4.81 23.50
N ARG A 776 -0.11 -4.26 24.64
CA ARG A 776 -1.01 -4.97 25.55
C ARG A 776 -2.33 -5.37 24.90
N ILE A 777 -2.97 -4.43 24.17
CA ILE A 777 -4.27 -4.69 23.51
C ILE A 777 -4.10 -5.74 22.43
N PHE A 778 -3.09 -5.59 21.54
CA PHE A 778 -2.85 -6.57 20.48
C PHE A 778 -2.47 -7.94 21.06
N GLY A 779 -1.54 -7.96 22.00
CA GLY A 779 -1.10 -9.19 22.66
C GLY A 779 -2.25 -9.94 23.33
N ARG A 780 -3.19 -9.22 23.91
CA ARG A 780 -4.35 -9.84 24.54
C ARG A 780 -5.37 -10.36 23.52
N LEU A 781 -5.86 -9.48 22.64
CA LEU A 781 -6.97 -9.82 21.74
C LEU A 781 -6.56 -10.76 20.62
N ARG A 782 -5.36 -10.57 20.05
CA ARG A 782 -4.92 -11.41 18.93
C ARG A 782 -4.09 -12.61 19.38
N GLN A 783 -3.06 -12.40 20.21
CA GLN A 783 -2.10 -13.47 20.51
C GLN A 783 -2.60 -14.43 21.59
N LYS A 784 -3.27 -13.92 22.65
CA LYS A 784 -3.69 -14.76 23.78
C LYS A 784 -5.09 -15.33 23.60
N GLU A 785 -6.03 -14.51 23.16
CA GLU A 785 -7.46 -14.91 23.14
C GLU A 785 -7.99 -15.20 21.73
N GLY A 786 -7.26 -14.84 20.65
CA GLY A 786 -7.65 -15.10 19.26
C GLY A 786 -8.98 -14.46 18.85
N LEU A 787 -9.38 -13.36 19.50
CA LEU A 787 -10.67 -12.72 19.27
C LEU A 787 -10.69 -11.85 18.04
N SER A 788 -9.51 -11.35 17.60
CA SER A 788 -9.43 -10.28 16.63
C SER A 788 -8.27 -10.51 15.63
N TYR A 789 -8.52 -10.21 14.36
CA TYR A 789 -7.49 -10.14 13.33
C TYR A 789 -6.56 -8.92 13.55
N GLY A 790 -7.15 -7.76 13.84
CA GLY A 790 -6.43 -6.53 14.08
C GLY A 790 -6.95 -5.83 15.33
N ALA A 791 -6.06 -5.52 16.27
CA ALA A 791 -6.38 -4.78 17.46
C ALA A 791 -5.26 -3.82 17.83
N GLY A 792 -5.59 -2.74 18.50
CA GLY A 792 -4.59 -1.78 18.93
C GLY A 792 -5.19 -0.66 19.77
N GLY A 793 -4.34 0.30 20.13
CA GLY A 793 -4.79 1.47 20.87
C GLY A 793 -3.76 2.58 20.81
N LEU A 794 -4.20 3.78 21.06
CA LEU A 794 -3.33 4.95 21.08
C LEU A 794 -3.86 6.02 22.04
N ILE A 795 -2.94 6.80 22.59
CA ILE A 795 -3.22 8.06 23.26
C ILE A 795 -2.66 9.15 22.37
N ARG A 796 -3.53 10.00 21.83
CA ARG A 796 -3.15 11.07 20.92
C ARG A 796 -3.34 12.43 21.56
N ALA A 797 -2.30 13.24 21.55
CA ALA A 797 -2.40 14.66 21.86
C ALA A 797 -2.81 15.44 20.60
N ASP A 798 -3.61 16.47 20.77
CA ASP A 798 -3.83 17.45 19.73
C ASP A 798 -2.65 18.43 19.66
N GLN A 799 -2.43 19.01 18.49
CA GLN A 799 -1.29 19.90 18.25
C GLN A 799 -1.66 21.40 18.31
N LYS A 800 -2.94 21.71 18.16
CA LYS A 800 -3.47 23.08 18.10
C LYS A 800 -4.37 23.41 19.28
N SER A 801 -5.07 22.42 19.80
CA SER A 801 -6.02 22.52 20.90
C SER A 801 -5.73 21.51 22.00
N ASP A 802 -6.60 21.40 22.98
CA ASP A 802 -6.56 20.39 24.04
C ASP A 802 -7.46 19.17 23.74
N MET A 803 -7.84 18.97 22.47
CA MET A 803 -8.74 17.91 22.05
C MET A 803 -8.01 16.60 21.75
N GLY A 804 -7.28 16.09 22.72
CA GLY A 804 -6.67 14.76 22.64
C GLY A 804 -7.66 13.64 22.89
N TYR A 805 -7.22 12.40 22.66
CA TYR A 805 -8.05 11.23 22.90
C TYR A 805 -7.24 9.96 23.18
N LEU A 806 -7.88 9.03 23.89
CA LEU A 806 -7.51 7.63 23.93
C LEU A 806 -8.47 6.86 23.01
N LEU A 807 -7.96 6.04 22.14
CA LEU A 807 -8.72 5.14 21.28
C LEU A 807 -8.12 3.73 21.38
N ALA A 808 -8.98 2.73 21.61
CA ALA A 808 -8.64 1.32 21.45
C ALA A 808 -9.63 0.69 20.48
N TYR A 809 -9.16 -0.21 19.62
CA TYR A 809 -10.00 -0.81 18.59
C TYR A 809 -9.75 -2.30 18.42
N ALA A 810 -10.72 -2.98 17.87
CA ALA A 810 -10.60 -4.37 17.44
C ALA A 810 -11.44 -4.63 16.17
N ILE A 811 -10.86 -5.37 15.23
CA ILE A 811 -11.54 -5.92 14.06
C ILE A 811 -11.73 -7.40 14.33
N CYS A 812 -12.98 -7.85 14.44
CA CYS A 812 -13.28 -9.21 14.88
C CYS A 812 -14.53 -9.76 14.19
N ALA A 813 -14.83 -11.05 14.41
CA ALA A 813 -16.09 -11.62 14.00
C ALA A 813 -17.25 -11.07 14.85
N PRO A 814 -18.48 -10.93 14.33
CA PRO A 814 -19.61 -10.34 15.04
C PRO A 814 -19.89 -10.96 16.42
N GLN A 815 -19.71 -12.26 16.57
CA GLN A 815 -19.90 -12.99 17.84
C GLN A 815 -18.82 -12.69 18.90
N ASN A 816 -17.69 -12.11 18.49
CA ASN A 816 -16.59 -11.77 19.40
C ASN A 816 -16.62 -10.31 19.87
N VAL A 817 -17.56 -9.50 19.40
CA VAL A 817 -17.65 -8.06 19.73
C VAL A 817 -17.70 -7.82 21.24
N ASP A 818 -18.63 -8.48 21.96
CA ASP A 818 -18.77 -8.27 23.40
C ASP A 818 -17.54 -8.72 24.19
N LYS A 819 -16.91 -9.82 23.77
CA LYS A 819 -15.66 -10.30 24.36
C LYS A 819 -14.51 -9.32 24.11
N SER A 820 -14.43 -8.81 22.89
CA SER A 820 -13.40 -7.81 22.52
C SER A 820 -13.58 -6.50 23.30
N VAL A 821 -14.81 -6.02 23.44
CA VAL A 821 -15.13 -4.85 24.28
C VAL A 821 -14.70 -5.08 25.73
N SER A 822 -15.08 -6.23 26.31
CA SER A 822 -14.74 -6.59 27.68
C SER A 822 -13.22 -6.66 27.89
N ALA A 823 -12.53 -7.34 26.98
CA ALA A 823 -11.07 -7.50 27.02
C ALA A 823 -10.35 -6.13 26.93
N ILE A 824 -10.80 -5.24 26.04
CA ILE A 824 -10.25 -3.87 25.94
C ILE A 824 -10.47 -3.10 27.25
N ARG A 825 -11.69 -3.13 27.79
CA ARG A 825 -12.00 -2.41 29.05
C ARG A 825 -11.17 -2.91 30.22
N GLU A 826 -11.08 -4.24 30.38
CA GLU A 826 -10.26 -4.83 31.43
C GLU A 826 -8.79 -4.48 31.29
N GLU A 827 -8.28 -4.44 30.05
CA GLU A 827 -6.89 -4.05 29.81
C GLU A 827 -6.65 -2.57 30.14
N LEU A 828 -7.60 -1.69 29.81
CA LEU A 828 -7.53 -0.28 30.19
C LEU A 828 -7.60 -0.08 31.70
N VAL A 829 -8.43 -0.86 32.40
CA VAL A 829 -8.48 -0.86 33.88
C VAL A 829 -7.14 -1.31 34.47
N LYS A 830 -6.55 -2.39 33.95
CA LYS A 830 -5.21 -2.84 34.41
C LYS A 830 -4.15 -1.81 34.11
N PHE A 831 -4.19 -1.23 32.91
CA PHE A 831 -3.24 -0.23 32.48
C PHE A 831 -3.27 1.01 33.39
N GLN A 832 -4.45 1.46 33.78
CA GLN A 832 -4.64 2.56 34.72
C GLN A 832 -4.23 2.20 36.14
N LYS A 833 -4.63 1.02 36.62
CA LYS A 833 -4.44 0.61 38.02
C LYS A 833 -2.99 0.18 38.29
N ASP A 834 -2.47 -0.71 37.46
CA ASP A 834 -1.19 -1.39 37.67
C ASP A 834 -0.03 -0.63 37.00
N GLY A 835 -0.33 0.27 36.06
CA GLY A 835 0.66 0.99 35.28
C GLY A 835 1.41 0.08 34.30
N VAL A 836 2.61 0.49 33.95
CA VAL A 836 3.54 -0.26 33.07
C VAL A 836 4.74 -0.74 33.88
N THR A 837 5.42 -1.77 33.37
CA THR A 837 6.62 -2.31 34.01
C THR A 837 7.88 -1.60 33.51
N ALA A 838 9.01 -1.77 34.22
CA ALA A 838 10.30 -1.22 33.81
C ALA A 838 10.79 -1.86 32.49
N GLU A 839 10.47 -3.13 32.26
CA GLU A 839 10.78 -3.83 31.02
C GLU A 839 9.96 -3.26 29.85
N GLU A 840 8.65 -3.11 30.00
CA GLU A 840 7.79 -2.49 28.97
C GLU A 840 8.27 -1.08 28.61
N LEU A 841 8.64 -0.28 29.62
CA LEU A 841 9.17 1.07 29.40
C LEU A 841 10.48 1.03 28.58
N THR A 842 11.41 0.16 28.96
CA THR A 842 12.70 0.04 28.27
C THR A 842 12.50 -0.36 26.81
N ASN A 843 11.72 -1.40 26.58
CA ASN A 843 11.41 -1.90 25.24
C ASN A 843 10.67 -0.85 24.39
N ALA A 844 9.69 -0.15 24.96
CA ALA A 844 8.94 0.88 24.25
C ALA A 844 9.81 2.08 23.84
N LYS A 845 10.73 2.51 24.69
CA LYS A 845 11.70 3.56 24.35
C LYS A 845 12.62 3.16 23.22
N GLN A 846 13.14 1.94 23.27
CA GLN A 846 13.99 1.41 22.21
C GLN A 846 13.21 1.32 20.90
N ALA A 847 12.03 0.70 20.92
CA ALA A 847 11.16 0.59 19.73
C ALA A 847 10.75 1.96 19.18
N TYR A 848 10.47 2.93 20.04
CA TYR A 848 10.18 4.31 19.63
C TYR A 848 11.38 4.93 18.88
N ALA A 849 12.58 4.85 19.45
CA ALA A 849 13.78 5.41 18.86
C ALA A 849 14.10 4.77 17.48
N GLU A 850 14.00 3.45 17.37
CA GLU A 850 14.23 2.74 16.11
C GLU A 850 13.11 3.02 15.08
N SER A 851 11.85 3.07 15.52
CA SER A 851 10.74 3.47 14.64
C SER A 851 10.92 4.89 14.09
N LYS A 852 11.44 5.81 14.90
CA LYS A 852 11.74 7.19 14.48
C LYS A 852 12.80 7.23 13.38
N LYS A 853 13.87 6.45 13.51
CA LYS A 853 14.89 6.30 12.45
C LYS A 853 14.25 5.79 11.15
N ASN A 854 13.43 4.73 11.24
CA ASN A 854 12.71 4.18 10.10
C ASN A 854 11.79 5.20 9.41
N ILE A 855 11.13 6.08 10.17
CA ILE A 855 10.32 7.17 9.64
C ILE A 855 11.20 8.14 8.84
N LEU A 856 12.36 8.53 9.38
CA LEU A 856 13.28 9.49 8.75
C LEU A 856 14.04 8.91 7.55
N MET A 857 14.02 7.62 7.34
CA MET A 857 14.56 7.00 6.12
C MET A 857 13.67 7.22 4.90
N ARG A 858 12.38 7.51 5.08
CA ARG A 858 11.41 7.71 4.00
C ARG A 858 11.24 9.19 3.69
N ASP A 859 11.57 9.60 2.48
CA ASP A 859 11.48 10.99 2.05
C ASP A 859 10.06 11.56 2.19
N ALA A 860 9.04 10.79 1.83
CA ALA A 860 7.64 11.18 2.04
C ALA A 860 7.31 11.44 3.52
N SER A 861 7.87 10.66 4.45
CA SER A 861 7.65 10.90 5.88
C SER A 861 8.37 12.14 6.40
N ILE A 862 9.52 12.48 5.81
CA ILE A 862 10.20 13.76 6.10
C ILE A 862 9.35 14.93 5.57
N VAL A 863 8.77 14.80 4.37
CA VAL A 863 7.83 15.79 3.82
C VAL A 863 6.65 16.01 4.78
N ASP A 864 6.01 14.95 5.25
CA ASP A 864 4.87 15.04 6.18
C ASP A 864 5.27 15.68 7.51
N LEU A 865 6.44 15.34 8.04
CA LEU A 865 6.97 15.87 9.29
C LEU A 865 7.27 17.38 9.18
N LEU A 866 7.90 17.80 8.11
CA LEU A 866 8.20 19.21 7.84
C LEU A 866 6.90 20.01 7.61
N ALA A 867 5.99 19.50 6.79
CA ALA A 867 4.70 20.15 6.53
C ALA A 867 3.91 20.37 7.82
N ARG A 868 3.84 19.35 8.68
CA ARG A 868 3.18 19.45 9.99
C ARG A 868 3.83 20.52 10.87
N ASN A 869 5.15 20.53 11.01
CA ASN A 869 5.82 21.52 11.85
C ASN A 869 5.64 22.95 11.31
N MET A 870 5.74 23.15 9.99
CA MET A 870 5.48 24.46 9.38
C MET A 870 4.05 24.95 9.63
N GLU A 871 3.05 24.05 9.56
CA GLU A 871 1.66 24.37 9.88
C GLU A 871 1.49 24.87 11.30
N LEU A 872 2.26 24.30 12.23
CA LEU A 872 2.27 24.66 13.64
C LEU A 872 3.18 25.86 13.95
N GLY A 873 3.80 26.47 12.94
CA GLY A 873 4.71 27.61 13.12
C GLY A 873 6.01 27.26 13.86
N ARG A 874 6.45 26.00 13.76
CA ARG A 874 7.65 25.47 14.39
C ARG A 874 8.52 24.71 13.40
N ASP A 875 9.74 24.39 13.79
CA ASP A 875 10.65 23.53 13.03
C ASP A 875 10.93 22.22 13.80
N LEU A 876 11.87 21.42 13.30
CA LEU A 876 12.19 20.12 13.90
C LEU A 876 12.87 20.20 15.29
N SER A 877 13.23 21.40 15.76
CA SER A 877 13.76 21.55 17.11
C SER A 877 12.76 21.15 18.20
N PHE A 878 11.47 21.26 17.88
CA PHE A 878 10.41 20.75 18.76
C PHE A 878 10.47 19.22 18.87
N ASP A 879 10.53 18.53 17.74
CA ASP A 879 10.60 17.07 17.71
C ASP A 879 11.91 16.55 18.34
N ILE A 880 13.04 17.25 18.15
CA ILE A 880 14.31 16.93 18.81
C ILE A 880 14.17 17.01 20.34
N LYS A 881 13.61 18.10 20.85
CA LYS A 881 13.38 18.26 22.30
C LYS A 881 12.39 17.23 22.86
N LEU A 882 11.37 16.89 22.08
CA LEU A 882 10.42 15.84 22.46
C LEU A 882 11.10 14.47 22.53
N ASP A 883 11.93 14.12 21.58
CA ASP A 883 12.68 12.86 21.58
C ASP A 883 13.66 12.81 22.76
N GLU A 884 14.33 13.92 23.10
CA GLU A 884 15.18 14.04 24.30
C GLU A 884 14.37 13.90 25.60
N ALA A 885 13.18 14.48 25.65
CA ALA A 885 12.30 14.36 26.81
C ALA A 885 11.81 12.91 26.97
N ILE A 886 11.40 12.25 25.88
CA ILE A 886 10.99 10.85 25.87
C ILE A 886 12.13 9.94 26.37
N ALA A 887 13.35 10.17 25.93
CA ALA A 887 14.50 9.40 26.38
C ALA A 887 14.73 9.48 27.90
N LYS A 888 14.40 10.62 28.51
CA LYS A 888 14.56 10.89 29.96
C LYS A 888 13.39 10.43 30.83
N VAL A 889 12.22 10.15 30.25
CA VAL A 889 11.03 9.73 31.01
C VAL A 889 11.36 8.50 31.86
N ASP A 890 10.98 8.51 33.12
CA ASP A 890 11.13 7.36 34.03
C ASP A 890 9.79 6.63 34.24
N LEU A 891 9.87 5.50 34.91
CA LEU A 891 8.72 4.64 35.20
C LEU A 891 7.66 5.34 36.04
N ALA A 892 8.09 6.15 37.01
CA ALA A 892 7.17 6.86 37.88
C ALA A 892 6.37 7.91 37.11
N ALA A 893 7.02 8.65 36.23
CA ALA A 893 6.36 9.65 35.38
C ALA A 893 5.35 9.00 34.41
N VAL A 894 5.68 7.86 33.80
CA VAL A 894 4.76 7.15 32.92
C VAL A 894 3.54 6.66 33.68
N ASN A 895 3.74 6.04 34.85
CA ASN A 895 2.64 5.50 35.62
C ASN A 895 1.76 6.62 36.22
N ALA A 896 2.36 7.73 36.63
CA ALA A 896 1.61 8.90 37.07
C ALA A 896 0.75 9.51 35.97
N ALA A 897 1.32 9.66 34.76
CA ALA A 897 0.60 10.17 33.58
C ALA A 897 -0.55 9.26 33.15
N ILE A 898 -0.34 7.95 33.13
CA ILE A 898 -1.39 6.96 32.83
C ILE A 898 -2.53 7.09 33.83
N LYS A 899 -2.22 7.11 35.15
CA LYS A 899 -3.21 7.20 36.21
C LYS A 899 -4.02 8.48 36.17
N GLN A 900 -3.40 9.58 35.73
CA GLN A 900 -4.06 10.88 35.59
C GLN A 900 -5.01 10.91 34.42
N VAL A 901 -4.62 10.30 33.29
CA VAL A 901 -5.26 10.50 31.96
C VAL A 901 -6.24 9.39 31.61
N VAL A 902 -5.94 8.14 31.94
CA VAL A 902 -6.80 7.00 31.58
C VAL A 902 -7.91 6.85 32.59
N LYS A 903 -9.15 6.95 32.11
CA LYS A 903 -10.37 6.87 32.94
C LYS A 903 -11.34 5.84 32.35
N PRO A 904 -11.22 4.59 32.77
CA PRO A 904 -12.06 3.51 32.23
C PRO A 904 -13.57 3.68 32.47
N GLU A 905 -13.96 4.55 33.37
CA GLU A 905 -15.35 4.92 33.64
C GLU A 905 -15.94 5.91 32.63
N GLU A 906 -15.12 6.64 31.89
CA GLU A 906 -15.52 7.66 30.92
C GLU A 906 -15.51 7.13 29.45
N LEU A 907 -15.51 5.82 29.25
CA LEU A 907 -15.36 5.23 27.92
C LEU A 907 -16.67 5.25 27.12
N ALA A 908 -16.64 5.82 25.93
CA ALA A 908 -17.65 5.56 24.90
C ALA A 908 -17.23 4.36 24.04
N ILE A 909 -18.21 3.57 23.66
CA ILE A 909 -18.01 2.36 22.87
C ILE A 909 -18.82 2.50 21.61
N ILE A 910 -18.19 2.31 20.46
CA ILE A 910 -18.82 2.33 19.16
C ILE A 910 -18.58 0.96 18.52
N THR A 911 -19.64 0.31 18.08
CA THR A 911 -19.56 -0.99 17.43
C THR A 911 -20.35 -0.98 16.14
N ALA A 912 -19.89 -1.74 15.16
CA ALA A 912 -20.62 -2.02 13.93
C ALA A 912 -20.51 -3.52 13.62
N LEU A 913 -21.66 -4.20 13.51
CA LEU A 913 -21.71 -5.66 13.36
C LEU A 913 -23.04 -6.11 12.75
N ASP A 914 -23.06 -7.31 12.22
CA ASP A 914 -24.31 -8.00 11.93
C ASP A 914 -24.95 -8.54 13.23
N LYS A 915 -25.99 -7.85 13.71
CA LYS A 915 -26.69 -8.22 14.95
C LYS A 915 -27.37 -9.58 14.89
N LYS A 916 -27.82 -9.99 13.70
CA LYS A 916 -28.49 -11.30 13.53
C LYS A 916 -27.46 -12.41 13.67
N GLN A 917 -26.34 -12.31 12.97
CA GLN A 917 -25.27 -13.29 13.04
C GLN A 917 -24.69 -13.42 14.46
N ALA A 918 -24.47 -12.30 15.14
CA ALA A 918 -23.98 -12.29 16.52
C ALA A 918 -24.94 -13.07 17.46
N SER A 919 -26.24 -12.90 17.29
CA SER A 919 -27.26 -13.59 18.12
C SER A 919 -27.42 -15.07 17.78
N GLU A 920 -27.29 -15.48 16.53
CA GLU A 920 -27.41 -16.87 16.10
C GLU A 920 -26.24 -17.73 16.61
N VAL A 921 -25.01 -17.22 16.55
CA VAL A 921 -23.85 -17.94 17.09
C VAL A 921 -23.89 -18.02 18.61
N ALA A 922 -24.35 -16.98 19.32
CA ALA A 922 -24.55 -17.04 20.77
C ALA A 922 -25.55 -18.11 21.20
N LYS A 923 -26.61 -18.34 20.44
CA LYS A 923 -27.61 -19.44 20.68
C LYS A 923 -27.08 -20.83 20.36
N ALA A 924 -26.15 -20.96 19.38
CA ALA A 924 -25.57 -22.24 19.02
C ALA A 924 -24.44 -22.69 19.98
N THR A 925 -23.92 -21.80 20.78
CA THR A 925 -22.84 -22.04 21.77
C THR A 925 -23.38 -22.21 23.20
N MET A 926 -24.67 -21.97 23.45
CA MET A 926 -25.38 -22.30 24.69
C MET A 926 -26.06 -23.70 24.55
#